data_f50bc9b2e595ee5d37b3e4bac540d161
#
_entry.id   f50bc9b2e595ee5d37b3e4bac540d161
#
_cell.length_a   1.000
_cell.length_b   1.000
_cell.length_c   1.000
_cell.angle_alpha   90.00
_cell.angle_beta   90.00
_cell.angle_gamma   90.00
#
_symmetry.space_group_name_H-M   'P 1'
#
loop_
_entity.id
_entity.type
_entity.pdbx_description
1 polymer ?
#
loop_
_entity_poly.entity_id
_entity_poly.type
_entity_poly.pdbx_seq_one_letter_code
_entity_poly.pdbx_strand_id
1 'polypeptide(L)'
;TGNKNTDSNQSSQLNKSITQKTFIERHQFINQDAEYNWIAERVHQLIQAGTDPSDIGILFPKHKYTTALIPYLRKYPEINLAYERTENILENEQIYELLTLCNFIYQLSEGENPSFMLPEILSFDFWDIPSEDMILAVQSIHRHKRQALEILQTYLDNPYFADLAAFFAELAKLSLTLPLEFLLDMISGFSPVEITVNQQIKTFTSPFLTFYSKDSYSKNTFDFYNRLRLLRNRLLSRTKKDKLRLADLIQLVDDYKKTETSITEQTFYRDSDKAVNLMTAHKSKGLEFKHVFLINLTASAWDGSGGPNTLTLPLNLEAVSDARNTPDGKKRLLFVAITRAAKTLTMTNPKYADDSEKENKPLSFLDEKFIQTDGESYISSPFIPASRVIEHNKILSDDEKASAMRRIWLNKLLDPSEKIEPLLKERVKDFRLSASHISSFIRLIYGGPLNFYLNSIIKAPSEPTSLSIAYGNLIHKVFEEITKNQLTKEEAILLYMTEAKKQDLLEEDIKTLIERGEDELPLAIDEYQSILQNPGAKAEVDFSSEHLFFEGIPITGKIDHLNIDEQNKLIDIYDFKTSTISDRDKWHSKESLYIYHFQLLFYRLLLKQSKFYHDYTVRSMNLLFTTPNRRETLDHPNGKFHKLTLTEEDIAKDDLDFEDLIKAIYHQITTLDFLRSDSPLNLANTADATLADIKKFCHQLIDLYKNS
;
A
#
# COMPACT_ATOMS: atom_id res chain seq x y z
N THR A 1 62.66 -47.75 25.72
CA THR A 1 63.06 -47.61 24.34
C THR A 1 61.86 -47.20 23.49
N GLY A 2 61.70 -46.02 23.23
CA GLY A 2 61.82 -45.22 22.05
C GLY A 2 60.51 -45.06 21.32
N ASN A 3 59.93 -43.90 21.37
CA ASN A 3 59.39 -43.21 20.19
C ASN A 3 59.12 -41.72 20.52
N LYS A 4 60.12 -40.92 20.33
CA LYS A 4 60.00 -39.45 20.20
C LYS A 4 60.44 -39.18 18.76
N ASN A 5 59.47 -38.96 17.86
CA ASN A 5 59.68 -38.28 16.55
C ASN A 5 58.42 -38.35 15.69
N THR A 6 57.31 -37.68 16.15
CA THR A 6 56.18 -37.39 15.28
C THR A 6 55.53 -36.00 15.53
N ASP A 7 56.00 -35.23 16.54
CA ASP A 7 55.38 -33.94 16.84
C ASP A 7 56.04 -32.70 16.19
N SER A 8 57.15 -32.86 15.48
CA SER A 8 57.85 -31.71 14.85
C SER A 8 57.35 -31.34 13.42
N ASN A 9 56.60 -32.21 12.74
CA ASN A 9 56.13 -31.93 11.36
C ASN A 9 54.72 -31.35 11.27
N GLN A 10 53.89 -31.45 12.36
CA GLN A 10 52.58 -30.77 12.33
C GLN A 10 52.67 -29.31 12.77
N SER A 11 53.61 -28.93 13.65
CA SER A 11 53.84 -27.54 13.99
C SER A 11 54.48 -26.71 12.88
N SER A 12 55.26 -27.34 11.98
CA SER A 12 55.84 -26.63 10.83
C SER A 12 54.87 -26.40 9.64
N GLN A 13 53.78 -27.18 9.55
CA GLN A 13 52.72 -26.91 8.56
C GLN A 13 51.70 -25.88 9.05
N LEU A 14 51.43 -25.79 10.35
CA LEU A 14 50.61 -24.71 10.90
C LEU A 14 51.29 -23.33 10.82
N ASN A 15 52.63 -23.29 10.93
CA ASN A 15 53.37 -22.03 10.84
C ASN A 15 53.60 -21.51 9.39
N LYS A 16 53.32 -22.29 8.37
CA LYS A 16 53.44 -21.85 6.96
C LYS A 16 52.20 -21.11 6.40
N SER A 17 51.05 -21.13 7.14
CA SER A 17 49.81 -20.45 6.72
C SER A 17 49.65 -19.02 7.28
N ILE A 18 50.58 -18.54 8.13
CA ILE A 18 50.43 -17.28 8.88
C ILE A 18 51.19 -16.09 8.23
N THR A 19 51.66 -16.19 6.99
CA THR A 19 52.46 -15.10 6.37
C THR A 19 51.79 -14.35 5.24
N GLN A 20 50.49 -14.51 5.00
CA GLN A 20 49.77 -13.55 4.14
C GLN A 20 49.16 -12.43 5.03
N LYS A 21 49.79 -11.25 4.96
CA LYS A 21 49.31 -10.06 5.69
C LYS A 21 47.93 -9.67 5.14
N THR A 22 46.88 -9.83 5.95
CA THR A 22 45.53 -9.40 5.59
C THR A 22 45.50 -7.87 5.60
N PHE A 23 45.05 -7.28 4.52
CA PHE A 23 44.87 -5.85 4.38
C PHE A 23 43.50 -5.45 4.95
N ILE A 24 43.46 -4.46 5.86
CA ILE A 24 42.24 -4.02 6.53
C ILE A 24 41.95 -2.59 6.12
N GLU A 25 40.73 -2.37 5.60
CA GLU A 25 40.20 -1.07 5.22
C GLU A 25 38.98 -0.74 6.09
N ARG A 26 38.80 0.54 6.43
CA ARG A 26 37.58 1.03 7.05
C ARG A 26 37.11 2.29 6.32
N HIS A 27 35.82 2.30 5.94
CA HIS A 27 35.22 3.42 5.23
C HIS A 27 33.93 3.84 5.94
N GLN A 28 33.73 5.16 6.06
CA GLN A 28 32.50 5.75 6.56
C GLN A 28 31.81 6.52 5.42
N PHE A 29 30.51 6.28 5.25
CA PHE A 29 29.68 6.89 4.23
C PHE A 29 28.67 7.85 4.85
N ILE A 30 28.14 8.79 4.06
CA ILE A 30 27.16 9.73 4.56
C ILE A 30 25.87 9.03 4.99
N ASN A 31 25.39 8.07 4.20
CA ASN A 31 24.20 7.26 4.47
C ASN A 31 24.38 5.82 3.93
N GLN A 32 23.36 5.00 4.11
CA GLN A 32 23.35 3.60 3.70
C GLN A 32 23.40 3.44 2.17
N ASP A 33 22.73 4.31 1.43
CA ASP A 33 22.71 4.26 -0.04
C ASP A 33 24.11 4.49 -0.62
N ALA A 34 24.86 5.46 -0.07
CA ALA A 34 26.23 5.72 -0.47
C ALA A 34 27.15 4.52 -0.14
N GLU A 35 26.95 3.89 1.03
CA GLU A 35 27.67 2.65 1.43
C GLU A 35 27.40 1.54 0.41
N TYR A 36 26.16 1.25 0.08
CA TYR A 36 25.79 0.15 -0.80
C TYR A 36 26.23 0.36 -2.25
N ASN A 37 26.10 1.58 -2.75
CA ASN A 37 26.57 1.90 -4.09
C ASN A 37 28.09 1.71 -4.21
N TRP A 38 28.86 2.17 -3.21
CA TRP A 38 30.31 1.99 -3.19
C TRP A 38 30.71 0.51 -3.08
N ILE A 39 30.04 -0.30 -2.26
CA ILE A 39 30.28 -1.72 -2.13
C ILE A 39 30.05 -2.42 -3.46
N ALA A 40 28.94 -2.12 -4.16
CA ALA A 40 28.63 -2.69 -5.45
C ALA A 40 29.69 -2.35 -6.50
N GLU A 41 30.14 -1.11 -6.55
CA GLU A 41 31.22 -0.66 -7.43
C GLU A 41 32.54 -1.35 -7.09
N ARG A 42 32.89 -1.50 -5.81
CA ARG A 42 34.11 -2.16 -5.37
C ARG A 42 34.11 -3.65 -5.69
N VAL A 43 32.97 -4.33 -5.52
CA VAL A 43 32.80 -5.74 -5.91
C VAL A 43 32.95 -5.89 -7.42
N HIS A 44 32.33 -5.01 -8.22
CA HIS A 44 32.50 -4.96 -9.66
C HIS A 44 33.98 -4.83 -10.06
N GLN A 45 34.71 -3.87 -9.47
CA GLN A 45 36.14 -3.66 -9.73
C GLN A 45 36.98 -4.92 -9.42
N LEU A 46 36.69 -5.63 -8.30
CA LEU A 46 37.39 -6.87 -7.94
C LEU A 46 37.16 -7.96 -8.97
N ILE A 47 35.94 -8.11 -9.47
CA ILE A 47 35.59 -9.10 -10.50
C ILE A 47 36.29 -8.74 -11.82
N GLN A 48 36.28 -7.48 -12.23
CA GLN A 48 36.97 -6.98 -13.41
C GLN A 48 38.50 -7.20 -13.34
N ALA A 49 39.06 -7.12 -12.12
CA ALA A 49 40.47 -7.42 -11.85
C ALA A 49 40.80 -8.91 -11.84
N GLY A 50 39.80 -9.77 -12.12
CA GLY A 50 39.99 -11.22 -12.22
C GLY A 50 39.80 -12.00 -10.92
N THR A 51 39.21 -11.40 -9.89
CA THR A 51 38.81 -12.12 -8.67
C THR A 51 37.61 -13.01 -8.97
N ASP A 52 37.68 -14.28 -8.54
CA ASP A 52 36.52 -15.18 -8.65
C ASP A 52 35.39 -14.69 -7.72
N PRO A 53 34.16 -14.50 -8.23
CA PRO A 53 33.04 -14.05 -7.39
C PRO A 53 32.82 -14.90 -6.13
N SER A 54 33.10 -16.19 -6.17
CA SER A 54 32.98 -17.09 -5.02
C SER A 54 33.98 -16.79 -3.89
N ASP A 55 35.07 -16.07 -4.18
CA ASP A 55 36.06 -15.62 -3.20
C ASP A 55 35.64 -14.33 -2.45
N ILE A 56 34.48 -13.75 -2.79
CA ILE A 56 33.97 -12.53 -2.19
C ILE A 56 32.78 -12.85 -1.26
N GLY A 57 32.91 -12.42 0.00
CA GLY A 57 31.86 -12.55 1.01
C GLY A 57 31.40 -11.17 1.51
N ILE A 58 30.11 -10.89 1.49
CA ILE A 58 29.49 -9.71 2.10
C ILE A 58 28.72 -10.17 3.32
N LEU A 59 29.17 -9.72 4.51
CA LEU A 59 28.68 -10.20 5.79
C LEU A 59 27.93 -9.09 6.53
N PHE A 60 26.78 -9.42 7.07
CA PHE A 60 25.91 -8.50 7.80
C PHE A 60 25.29 -9.17 9.04
N PRO A 61 24.77 -8.38 10.00
CA PRO A 61 24.23 -8.94 11.24
C PRO A 61 22.84 -9.57 11.08
N LYS A 62 22.01 -9.07 10.14
CA LYS A 62 20.61 -9.48 9.94
C LYS A 62 20.26 -9.56 8.45
N HIS A 63 19.36 -10.47 8.09
CA HIS A 63 18.92 -10.69 6.71
C HIS A 63 18.30 -9.48 6.01
N LYS A 64 17.68 -8.55 6.75
CA LYS A 64 17.08 -7.33 6.16
C LYS A 64 18.06 -6.51 5.30
N TYR A 65 19.36 -6.56 5.60
CA TYR A 65 20.38 -5.85 4.84
C TYR A 65 20.69 -6.50 3.51
N THR A 66 20.38 -7.78 3.33
CA THR A 66 20.52 -8.47 2.03
C THR A 66 19.59 -7.84 0.99
N THR A 67 18.32 -7.72 1.33
CA THR A 67 17.29 -7.17 0.41
C THR A 67 17.63 -5.75 -0.01
N ALA A 68 18.09 -4.90 0.91
CA ALA A 68 18.47 -3.53 0.62
C ALA A 68 19.71 -3.39 -0.27
N LEU A 69 20.68 -4.32 -0.18
CA LEU A 69 21.93 -4.27 -0.97
C LEU A 69 21.78 -4.85 -2.39
N ILE A 70 20.91 -5.83 -2.59
CA ILE A 70 20.74 -6.54 -3.87
C ILE A 70 20.52 -5.59 -5.07
N PRO A 71 19.67 -4.57 -5.01
CA PRO A 71 19.45 -3.65 -6.13
C PRO A 71 20.74 -2.98 -6.62
N TYR A 72 21.63 -2.60 -5.69
CA TYR A 72 22.90 -1.96 -6.02
C TYR A 72 23.88 -2.93 -6.70
N LEU A 73 23.96 -4.18 -6.24
CA LEU A 73 24.78 -5.21 -6.87
C LEU A 73 24.23 -5.59 -8.25
N ARG A 74 22.92 -5.65 -8.42
CA ARG A 74 22.25 -5.94 -9.71
C ARG A 74 22.44 -4.83 -10.77
N LYS A 75 22.93 -3.65 -10.37
CA LYS A 75 23.37 -2.60 -11.32
C LYS A 75 24.46 -3.11 -12.26
N TYR A 76 25.20 -4.14 -11.85
CA TYR A 76 26.27 -4.76 -12.61
C TYR A 76 25.87 -6.19 -12.99
N PRO A 77 25.40 -6.44 -14.25
CA PRO A 77 24.83 -7.73 -14.67
C PRO A 77 25.77 -8.92 -14.53
N GLU A 78 27.09 -8.68 -14.51
CA GLU A 78 28.12 -9.70 -14.34
C GLU A 78 28.28 -10.19 -12.89
N ILE A 79 27.70 -9.49 -11.91
CA ILE A 79 27.75 -9.90 -10.52
C ILE A 79 26.67 -10.94 -10.25
N ASN A 80 27.07 -12.21 -10.30
CA ASN A 80 26.23 -13.30 -9.84
C ASN A 80 26.17 -13.32 -8.30
N LEU A 81 24.99 -13.55 -7.72
CA LEU A 81 24.76 -13.52 -6.28
C LEU A 81 24.39 -14.89 -5.73
N ALA A 82 24.88 -15.19 -4.52
CA ALA A 82 24.43 -16.31 -3.71
C ALA A 82 24.02 -15.78 -2.31
N TYR A 83 22.75 -15.93 -1.96
CA TYR A 83 22.21 -15.42 -0.71
C TYR A 83 21.02 -16.24 -0.21
N GLU A 84 20.78 -16.17 1.07
CA GLU A 84 19.52 -16.65 1.64
C GLU A 84 18.49 -15.52 1.65
N ARG A 85 17.32 -15.86 1.18
CA ARG A 85 16.16 -15.01 1.21
C ARG A 85 15.14 -15.58 2.21
N THR A 86 14.67 -14.73 3.08
CA THR A 86 13.52 -15.02 3.94
C THR A 86 12.32 -14.31 3.32
N GLU A 87 11.44 -15.08 2.72
CA GLU A 87 10.23 -14.56 2.10
C GLU A 87 9.01 -14.82 2.97
N ASN A 88 8.10 -13.86 3.01
CA ASN A 88 6.76 -14.11 3.52
C ASN A 88 5.97 -14.81 2.41
N ILE A 89 5.64 -16.08 2.62
CA ILE A 89 4.92 -16.86 1.58
C ILE A 89 3.55 -16.28 1.26
N LEU A 90 2.92 -15.53 2.19
CA LEU A 90 1.62 -14.90 1.97
C LEU A 90 1.70 -13.74 0.96
N GLU A 91 2.90 -13.21 0.71
CA GLU A 91 3.18 -12.15 -0.25
C GLU A 91 3.65 -12.67 -1.60
N ASN A 92 3.93 -13.98 -1.69
CA ASN A 92 4.30 -14.60 -2.96
C ASN A 92 3.11 -14.59 -3.91
N GLU A 93 3.33 -14.18 -5.17
CA GLU A 93 2.29 -14.01 -6.18
C GLU A 93 1.36 -15.23 -6.30
N GLN A 94 1.91 -16.42 -6.55
CA GLN A 94 1.13 -17.64 -6.73
C GLN A 94 0.28 -17.97 -5.49
N ILE A 95 0.86 -17.79 -4.30
CA ILE A 95 0.14 -18.00 -3.03
C ILE A 95 -0.91 -16.92 -2.82
N TYR A 96 -0.58 -15.67 -3.11
CA TYR A 96 -1.50 -14.55 -3.01
C TYR A 96 -2.74 -14.73 -3.89
N GLU A 97 -2.56 -15.05 -5.16
CA GLU A 97 -3.66 -15.30 -6.09
C GLU A 97 -4.51 -16.49 -5.67
N LEU A 98 -3.86 -17.60 -5.26
CA LEU A 98 -4.57 -18.76 -4.73
C LEU A 98 -5.40 -18.42 -3.49
N LEU A 99 -4.84 -17.67 -2.54
CA LEU A 99 -5.54 -17.26 -1.33
C LEU A 99 -6.66 -16.26 -1.62
N THR A 100 -6.50 -15.38 -2.61
CA THR A 100 -7.55 -14.47 -3.08
C THR A 100 -8.73 -15.25 -3.66
N LEU A 101 -8.47 -16.27 -4.49
CA LEU A 101 -9.51 -17.19 -4.96
C LEU A 101 -10.19 -17.96 -3.81
N CYS A 102 -9.40 -18.45 -2.87
CA CYS A 102 -9.93 -19.13 -1.68
C CYS A 102 -10.87 -18.23 -0.87
N ASN A 103 -10.47 -16.96 -0.66
CA ASN A 103 -11.30 -15.99 0.06
C ASN A 103 -12.59 -15.67 -0.69
N PHE A 104 -12.52 -15.48 -2.00
CA PHE A 104 -13.71 -15.25 -2.84
C PHE A 104 -14.70 -16.42 -2.76
N ILE A 105 -14.21 -17.66 -2.88
CA ILE A 105 -15.03 -18.86 -2.78
C ILE A 105 -15.63 -19.00 -1.38
N TYR A 106 -14.86 -18.67 -0.34
CA TYR A 106 -15.34 -18.68 1.04
C TYR A 106 -16.48 -17.69 1.25
N GLN A 107 -16.34 -16.43 0.83
CA GLN A 107 -17.41 -15.42 0.94
C GLN A 107 -18.67 -15.86 0.17
N LEU A 108 -18.52 -16.41 -1.03
CA LEU A 108 -19.66 -16.98 -1.78
C LEU A 108 -20.35 -18.12 -1.01
N SER A 109 -19.59 -18.99 -0.32
CA SER A 109 -20.16 -20.11 0.45
C SER A 109 -20.90 -19.66 1.71
N GLU A 110 -20.54 -18.52 2.28
CA GLU A 110 -21.24 -17.88 3.40
C GLU A 110 -22.47 -17.05 2.94
N GLY A 111 -22.72 -16.98 1.63
CA GLY A 111 -23.84 -16.21 1.06
C GLY A 111 -23.58 -14.72 0.93
N GLU A 112 -22.34 -14.30 1.06
CA GLU A 112 -21.93 -12.92 0.85
C GLU A 112 -21.82 -12.57 -0.64
N ASN A 113 -21.70 -11.26 -0.93
CA ASN A 113 -21.53 -10.77 -2.30
C ASN A 113 -20.13 -10.17 -2.51
N PRO A 114 -19.10 -10.97 -2.81
CA PRO A 114 -17.74 -10.48 -3.01
C PRO A 114 -17.51 -9.88 -4.41
N SER A 115 -18.48 -9.17 -4.98
CA SER A 115 -18.36 -8.57 -6.32
C SER A 115 -17.20 -7.57 -6.44
N PHE A 116 -16.79 -6.94 -5.34
CA PHE A 116 -15.65 -6.03 -5.30
C PHE A 116 -14.31 -6.74 -5.58
N MET A 117 -14.21 -8.05 -5.35
CA MET A 117 -13.00 -8.84 -5.64
C MET A 117 -12.89 -9.27 -7.11
N LEU A 118 -14.00 -9.24 -7.88
CA LEU A 118 -14.00 -9.71 -9.27
C LEU A 118 -12.98 -9.00 -10.17
N PRO A 119 -12.79 -7.66 -10.11
CA PRO A 119 -11.81 -6.99 -10.97
C PRO A 119 -10.38 -7.54 -10.76
N GLU A 120 -10.00 -7.79 -9.52
CA GLU A 120 -8.71 -8.37 -9.19
C GLU A 120 -8.61 -9.82 -9.69
N ILE A 121 -9.60 -10.65 -9.38
CA ILE A 121 -9.62 -12.05 -9.77
C ILE A 121 -9.59 -12.23 -11.28
N LEU A 122 -10.40 -11.47 -12.02
CA LEU A 122 -10.44 -11.54 -13.48
C LEU A 122 -9.17 -11.01 -14.14
N SER A 123 -8.39 -10.22 -13.42
CA SER A 123 -7.11 -9.69 -13.91
C SER A 123 -5.95 -10.67 -13.82
N PHE A 124 -6.09 -11.77 -13.10
CA PHE A 124 -5.02 -12.76 -12.97
C PHE A 124 -4.65 -13.33 -14.34
N ASP A 125 -3.35 -13.31 -14.64
CA ASP A 125 -2.83 -13.63 -15.97
C ASP A 125 -3.17 -15.05 -16.45
N PHE A 126 -3.32 -15.98 -15.53
CA PHE A 126 -3.66 -17.35 -15.88
C PHE A 126 -5.07 -17.53 -16.47
N TRP A 127 -5.99 -16.58 -16.29
CA TRP A 127 -7.30 -16.61 -16.93
C TRP A 127 -7.26 -16.22 -18.41
N ASP A 128 -6.21 -15.52 -18.85
CA ASP A 128 -6.06 -15.01 -20.23
C ASP A 128 -7.26 -14.17 -20.72
N ILE A 129 -7.84 -13.36 -19.82
CA ILE A 129 -8.99 -12.50 -20.12
C ILE A 129 -8.49 -11.20 -20.76
N PRO A 130 -9.02 -10.82 -21.95
CA PRO A 130 -8.70 -9.56 -22.59
C PRO A 130 -9.06 -8.35 -21.72
N SER A 131 -8.27 -7.28 -21.79
CA SER A 131 -8.48 -6.07 -20.98
C SER A 131 -9.83 -5.40 -21.26
N GLU A 132 -10.32 -5.43 -22.50
CA GLU A 132 -11.64 -4.93 -22.85
C GLU A 132 -12.78 -5.67 -22.14
N ASP A 133 -12.73 -7.01 -22.08
CA ASP A 133 -13.72 -7.84 -21.38
C ASP A 133 -13.69 -7.55 -19.88
N MET A 134 -12.51 -7.33 -19.32
CA MET A 134 -12.35 -6.98 -17.92
C MET A 134 -12.96 -5.61 -17.58
N ILE A 135 -12.77 -4.60 -18.43
CA ILE A 135 -13.39 -3.28 -18.25
C ILE A 135 -14.92 -3.40 -18.30
N LEU A 136 -15.46 -4.16 -19.23
CA LEU A 136 -16.90 -4.41 -19.34
C LEU A 136 -17.44 -5.11 -18.09
N ALA A 137 -16.69 -6.08 -17.53
CA ALA A 137 -17.04 -6.75 -16.27
C ALA A 137 -17.12 -5.75 -15.11
N VAL A 138 -16.08 -4.92 -14.93
CA VAL A 138 -16.02 -3.88 -13.90
C VAL A 138 -17.19 -2.90 -14.02
N GLN A 139 -17.46 -2.41 -15.21
CA GLN A 139 -18.60 -1.51 -15.46
C GLN A 139 -19.95 -2.17 -15.16
N SER A 140 -20.10 -3.46 -15.48
CA SER A 140 -21.33 -4.23 -15.20
C SER A 140 -21.55 -4.41 -13.71
N ILE A 141 -20.50 -4.70 -12.94
CA ILE A 141 -20.55 -4.78 -11.47
C ILE A 141 -21.09 -3.47 -10.89
N HIS A 142 -20.54 -2.33 -11.32
CA HIS A 142 -20.97 -1.03 -10.81
C HIS A 142 -22.41 -0.68 -11.22
N ARG A 143 -22.77 -0.93 -12.49
CA ARG A 143 -24.08 -0.55 -13.05
C ARG A 143 -25.23 -1.31 -12.44
N HIS A 144 -25.04 -2.60 -12.22
CA HIS A 144 -26.15 -3.50 -11.87
C HIS A 144 -26.25 -3.76 -10.38
N LYS A 145 -25.20 -3.54 -9.56
CA LYS A 145 -25.17 -3.80 -8.12
C LYS A 145 -25.73 -5.18 -7.75
N ARG A 146 -25.42 -6.19 -8.58
CA ARG A 146 -25.93 -7.55 -8.50
C ARG A 146 -24.90 -8.48 -7.84
N GLN A 147 -25.32 -9.70 -7.57
CA GLN A 147 -24.43 -10.77 -7.09
C GLN A 147 -23.31 -11.02 -8.11
N ALA A 148 -22.08 -11.26 -7.62
CA ALA A 148 -20.90 -11.46 -8.45
C ALA A 148 -21.11 -12.50 -9.56
N LEU A 149 -21.69 -13.64 -9.21
CA LEU A 149 -21.93 -14.73 -10.17
C LEU A 149 -22.99 -14.37 -11.22
N GLU A 150 -24.05 -13.64 -10.83
CA GLU A 150 -25.09 -13.17 -11.76
C GLU A 150 -24.50 -12.21 -12.81
N ILE A 151 -23.56 -11.38 -12.42
CA ILE A 151 -22.87 -10.43 -13.34
C ILE A 151 -22.11 -11.23 -14.41
N LEU A 152 -21.31 -12.20 -13.99
CA LEU A 152 -20.55 -13.04 -14.91
C LEU A 152 -21.45 -13.86 -15.85
N GLN A 153 -22.60 -14.35 -15.38
CA GLN A 153 -23.51 -15.18 -16.18
C GLN A 153 -24.37 -14.38 -17.16
N THR A 154 -24.76 -13.15 -16.82
CA THR A 154 -25.89 -12.49 -17.48
C THR A 154 -25.48 -11.25 -18.28
N TYR A 155 -24.44 -10.54 -17.84
CA TYR A 155 -24.13 -9.22 -18.36
C TYR A 155 -22.85 -9.15 -19.21
N LEU A 156 -22.20 -10.29 -19.45
CA LEU A 156 -20.99 -10.39 -20.24
C LEU A 156 -21.22 -11.38 -21.41
N ASP A 157 -20.93 -10.93 -22.63
CA ASP A 157 -21.21 -11.69 -23.84
C ASP A 157 -20.22 -12.86 -24.07
N ASN A 158 -19.04 -12.82 -23.45
CA ASN A 158 -18.06 -13.87 -23.60
C ASN A 158 -18.49 -15.13 -22.81
N PRO A 159 -18.70 -16.29 -23.49
CA PRO A 159 -19.16 -17.53 -22.85
C PRO A 159 -18.25 -18.04 -21.73
N TYR A 160 -16.98 -17.66 -21.74
CA TYR A 160 -16.00 -18.03 -20.73
C TYR A 160 -16.39 -17.53 -19.34
N PHE A 161 -17.04 -16.35 -19.24
CA PHE A 161 -17.52 -15.85 -17.95
C PHE A 161 -18.65 -16.68 -17.35
N ALA A 162 -19.52 -17.25 -18.18
CA ALA A 162 -20.55 -18.17 -17.71
C ALA A 162 -19.93 -19.46 -17.13
N ASP A 163 -18.84 -19.93 -17.74
CA ASP A 163 -18.09 -21.09 -17.26
C ASP A 163 -17.38 -20.77 -15.94
N LEU A 164 -16.75 -19.61 -15.82
CA LEU A 164 -16.13 -19.15 -14.57
C LEU A 164 -17.15 -18.99 -13.44
N ALA A 165 -18.31 -18.41 -13.74
CA ALA A 165 -19.37 -18.27 -12.74
C ALA A 165 -19.87 -19.64 -12.23
N ALA A 166 -20.08 -20.59 -13.13
CA ALA A 166 -20.48 -21.94 -12.76
C ALA A 166 -19.37 -22.66 -11.97
N PHE A 167 -18.10 -22.46 -12.33
CA PHE A 167 -16.96 -23.01 -11.62
C PHE A 167 -16.88 -22.48 -10.19
N PHE A 168 -16.97 -21.16 -10.00
CA PHE A 168 -16.96 -20.55 -8.66
C PHE A 168 -18.17 -20.99 -7.82
N ALA A 169 -19.36 -21.07 -8.43
CA ALA A 169 -20.56 -21.53 -7.74
C ALA A 169 -20.42 -22.97 -7.24
N GLU A 170 -19.88 -23.86 -8.06
CA GLU A 170 -19.69 -25.26 -7.66
C GLU A 170 -18.60 -25.38 -6.59
N LEU A 171 -17.49 -24.66 -6.70
CA LEU A 171 -16.46 -24.63 -5.66
C LEU A 171 -17.00 -24.10 -4.33
N ALA A 172 -17.82 -23.05 -4.33
CA ALA A 172 -18.44 -22.51 -3.12
C ALA A 172 -19.33 -23.57 -2.45
N LYS A 173 -20.10 -24.32 -3.22
CA LYS A 173 -20.92 -25.43 -2.72
C LYS A 173 -20.07 -26.59 -2.18
N LEU A 174 -19.02 -26.98 -2.91
CA LEU A 174 -18.12 -28.06 -2.51
C LEU A 174 -17.29 -27.70 -1.27
N SER A 175 -16.98 -26.43 -1.05
CA SER A 175 -16.21 -25.95 0.11
C SER A 175 -16.87 -26.24 1.45
N LEU A 176 -18.20 -26.36 1.47
CA LEU A 176 -18.99 -26.72 2.67
C LEU A 176 -18.81 -28.20 3.10
N THR A 177 -18.43 -29.06 2.18
CA THR A 177 -18.39 -30.51 2.42
C THR A 177 -17.02 -31.13 2.25
N LEU A 178 -16.22 -30.67 1.30
CA LEU A 178 -14.91 -31.25 0.99
C LEU A 178 -13.83 -30.81 1.98
N PRO A 179 -12.82 -31.66 2.25
CA PRO A 179 -11.59 -31.26 2.90
C PRO A 179 -10.82 -30.20 2.06
N LEU A 180 -10.06 -29.34 2.75
CA LEU A 180 -9.32 -28.24 2.14
C LEU A 180 -8.38 -28.69 1.01
N GLU A 181 -7.70 -29.82 1.19
CA GLU A 181 -6.72 -30.32 0.22
C GLU A 181 -7.38 -30.60 -1.14
N PHE A 182 -8.54 -31.27 -1.15
CA PHE A 182 -9.26 -31.53 -2.41
C PHE A 182 -9.78 -30.26 -3.06
N LEU A 183 -10.21 -29.29 -2.25
CA LEU A 183 -10.68 -28.01 -2.77
C LEU A 183 -9.52 -27.22 -3.39
N LEU A 184 -8.35 -27.20 -2.76
CA LEU A 184 -7.14 -26.57 -3.31
C LEU A 184 -6.69 -27.23 -4.63
N ASP A 185 -6.80 -28.56 -4.74
CA ASP A 185 -6.52 -29.28 -6.00
C ASP A 185 -7.44 -28.82 -7.13
N MET A 186 -8.71 -28.57 -6.83
CA MET A 186 -9.67 -28.07 -7.82
C MET A 186 -9.42 -26.61 -8.17
N ILE A 187 -9.18 -25.74 -7.19
CA ILE A 187 -8.91 -24.31 -7.40
C ILE A 187 -7.64 -24.13 -8.20
N SER A 188 -6.59 -24.90 -7.91
CA SER A 188 -5.31 -24.82 -8.63
C SER A 188 -5.34 -25.48 -10.01
N GLY A 189 -6.36 -26.28 -10.32
CA GLY A 189 -6.47 -27.01 -11.61
C GLY A 189 -5.71 -28.33 -11.63
N PHE A 190 -5.34 -28.88 -10.47
CA PHE A 190 -4.81 -30.24 -10.37
C PHE A 190 -5.90 -31.29 -10.60
N SER A 191 -7.11 -30.98 -10.15
CA SER A 191 -8.31 -31.79 -10.39
C SER A 191 -9.39 -30.99 -11.11
N PRO A 192 -10.08 -31.57 -12.10
CA PRO A 192 -11.17 -30.90 -12.79
C PRO A 192 -12.43 -30.83 -11.93
N VAL A 193 -13.32 -29.90 -12.26
CA VAL A 193 -14.65 -29.74 -11.63
C VAL A 193 -15.75 -29.93 -12.67
N GLU A 194 -16.79 -30.70 -12.33
CA GLU A 194 -18.00 -30.76 -13.15
C GLU A 194 -18.85 -29.50 -12.89
N ILE A 195 -19.13 -28.75 -13.93
CA ILE A 195 -19.93 -27.53 -13.89
C ILE A 195 -21.19 -27.68 -14.75
N THR A 196 -22.26 -26.96 -14.41
CA THR A 196 -23.48 -26.94 -15.20
C THR A 196 -23.71 -25.54 -15.77
N VAL A 197 -23.69 -25.43 -17.11
CA VAL A 197 -23.94 -24.17 -17.82
C VAL A 197 -25.03 -24.42 -18.86
N ASN A 198 -26.10 -23.63 -18.84
CA ASN A 198 -27.23 -23.75 -19.76
C ASN A 198 -27.84 -25.17 -19.80
N GLN A 199 -27.97 -25.81 -18.61
CA GLN A 199 -28.48 -27.19 -18.43
C GLN A 199 -27.58 -28.28 -19.04
N GLN A 200 -26.37 -27.97 -19.43
CA GLN A 200 -25.39 -28.93 -19.91
C GLN A 200 -24.27 -29.11 -18.87
N ILE A 201 -23.94 -30.35 -18.58
CA ILE A 201 -22.82 -30.69 -17.72
C ILE A 201 -21.57 -30.72 -18.56
N LYS A 202 -20.53 -30.01 -18.10
CA LYS A 202 -19.21 -30.02 -18.71
C LYS A 202 -18.11 -29.98 -17.63
N THR A 203 -16.92 -30.36 -18.02
CA THR A 203 -15.75 -30.38 -17.14
C THR A 203 -14.97 -29.09 -17.31
N PHE A 204 -14.66 -28.40 -16.21
CA PHE A 204 -13.82 -27.22 -16.19
C PHE A 204 -12.57 -27.51 -15.37
N THR A 205 -11.41 -27.12 -15.90
CA THR A 205 -10.13 -27.22 -15.19
C THR A 205 -9.54 -25.81 -15.07
N SER A 206 -9.22 -25.39 -13.86
CA SER A 206 -8.55 -24.09 -13.63
C SER A 206 -7.22 -24.04 -14.39
N PRO A 207 -6.94 -22.97 -15.13
CA PRO A 207 -5.68 -22.84 -15.85
C PRO A 207 -4.48 -22.45 -14.97
N PHE A 208 -4.70 -22.20 -13.66
CA PHE A 208 -3.69 -21.74 -12.72
C PHE A 208 -2.41 -22.56 -12.76
N LEU A 209 -2.48 -23.87 -12.49
CA LEU A 209 -1.29 -24.72 -12.43
C LEU A 209 -0.61 -24.84 -13.82
N THR A 210 -1.39 -24.94 -14.89
CA THR A 210 -0.86 -25.03 -16.26
C THR A 210 -0.10 -23.75 -16.64
N PHE A 211 -0.60 -22.59 -16.22
CA PHE A 211 0.06 -21.32 -16.47
C PHE A 211 1.42 -21.23 -15.76
N TYR A 212 1.47 -21.56 -14.47
CA TYR A 212 2.69 -21.49 -13.66
C TYR A 212 3.68 -22.64 -13.88
N SER A 213 3.24 -23.74 -14.53
CA SER A 213 4.08 -24.90 -14.84
C SER A 213 4.46 -25.04 -16.31
N LYS A 214 4.30 -24.01 -17.13
CA LYS A 214 4.64 -24.02 -18.58
C LYS A 214 6.05 -24.53 -18.86
N ASP A 215 6.98 -24.33 -17.94
CA ASP A 215 8.32 -24.91 -17.99
C ASP A 215 8.36 -26.17 -17.12
N SER A 216 8.10 -27.32 -17.68
CA SER A 216 7.76 -28.63 -17.07
C SER A 216 8.71 -29.17 -15.97
N TYR A 217 9.78 -28.51 -15.63
CA TYR A 217 10.69 -28.81 -14.52
C TYR A 217 11.26 -27.52 -13.90
N SER A 218 10.49 -26.44 -13.93
CA SER A 218 10.95 -25.17 -13.38
C SER A 218 11.07 -25.24 -11.86
N LYS A 219 12.13 -24.65 -11.33
CA LYS A 219 12.32 -24.43 -9.89
C LYS A 219 11.07 -23.80 -9.24
N ASN A 220 10.35 -22.98 -9.99
CA ASN A 220 9.13 -22.27 -9.54
C ASN A 220 7.99 -23.22 -9.14
N THR A 221 7.77 -24.32 -9.88
CA THR A 221 6.72 -25.29 -9.55
C THR A 221 7.03 -26.04 -8.26
N PHE A 222 8.28 -26.42 -8.05
CA PHE A 222 8.72 -27.10 -6.82
C PHE A 222 8.62 -26.17 -5.60
N ASP A 223 8.99 -24.90 -5.77
CA ASP A 223 8.91 -23.88 -4.72
C ASP A 223 7.44 -23.62 -4.34
N PHE A 224 6.52 -23.59 -5.30
CA PHE A 224 5.08 -23.46 -5.03
C PHE A 224 4.55 -24.60 -4.12
N TYR A 225 4.87 -25.84 -4.44
CA TYR A 225 4.48 -26.98 -3.58
C TYR A 225 5.08 -26.93 -2.18
N ASN A 226 6.34 -26.47 -2.06
CA ASN A 226 6.97 -26.26 -0.75
C ASN A 226 6.24 -25.19 0.06
N ARG A 227 5.81 -24.09 -0.57
CA ARG A 227 5.04 -23.02 0.10
C ARG A 227 3.66 -23.53 0.55
N LEU A 228 2.95 -24.27 -0.29
CA LEU A 228 1.71 -24.92 0.10
C LEU A 228 1.89 -25.88 1.29
N ARG A 229 2.98 -26.66 1.29
CA ARG A 229 3.30 -27.56 2.40
C ARG A 229 3.59 -26.78 3.69
N LEU A 230 4.29 -25.65 3.62
CA LEU A 230 4.53 -24.79 4.77
C LEU A 230 3.23 -24.22 5.32
N LEU A 231 2.36 -23.71 4.46
CA LEU A 231 1.03 -23.20 4.82
C LEU A 231 0.20 -24.26 5.52
N ARG A 232 0.14 -25.49 4.93
CA ARG A 232 -0.54 -26.62 5.52
C ARG A 232 0.02 -27.00 6.89
N ASN A 233 1.33 -27.05 7.05
CA ASN A 233 1.96 -27.38 8.33
C ASN A 233 1.64 -26.35 9.41
N ARG A 234 1.61 -25.06 9.06
CA ARG A 234 1.19 -23.98 9.96
C ARG A 234 -0.27 -24.15 10.38
N LEU A 235 -1.14 -24.45 9.43
CA LEU A 235 -2.56 -24.68 9.70
C LEU A 235 -2.78 -25.87 10.64
N LEU A 236 -2.13 -27.01 10.37
CA LEU A 236 -2.20 -28.20 11.22
C LEU A 236 -1.67 -27.96 12.62
N SER A 237 -0.56 -27.24 12.77
CA SER A 237 0.03 -26.94 14.09
C SER A 237 -0.90 -26.10 14.96
N ARG A 238 -1.78 -25.31 14.36
CA ARG A 238 -2.67 -24.38 15.06
C ARG A 238 -4.04 -24.99 15.40
N THR A 239 -4.64 -25.66 14.42
CA THR A 239 -6.04 -26.10 14.55
C THR A 239 -6.22 -27.42 15.27
N LYS A 240 -5.21 -28.31 15.29
CA LYS A 240 -5.28 -29.69 15.83
C LYS A 240 -6.48 -30.49 15.33
N LYS A 241 -7.00 -30.16 14.15
CA LYS A 241 -8.14 -30.83 13.50
C LYS A 241 -7.63 -31.91 12.54
N ASP A 242 -8.30 -33.04 12.50
CA ASP A 242 -7.99 -34.12 11.54
C ASP A 242 -8.38 -33.76 10.11
N LYS A 243 -9.39 -32.90 9.93
CA LYS A 243 -9.86 -32.43 8.63
C LYS A 243 -9.90 -30.92 8.61
N LEU A 244 -9.11 -30.34 7.73
CA LEU A 244 -9.07 -28.90 7.48
C LEU A 244 -10.20 -28.49 6.53
N ARG A 245 -10.76 -27.29 6.73
CA ARG A 245 -11.76 -26.66 5.89
C ARG A 245 -11.26 -25.34 5.33
N LEU A 246 -11.92 -24.82 4.32
CA LEU A 246 -11.60 -23.52 3.73
C LEU A 246 -11.63 -22.39 4.77
N ALA A 247 -12.63 -22.38 5.65
CA ALA A 247 -12.73 -21.42 6.75
C ALA A 247 -11.51 -21.41 7.67
N ASP A 248 -10.91 -22.59 7.96
CA ASP A 248 -9.69 -22.66 8.79
C ASP A 248 -8.49 -21.96 8.12
N LEU A 249 -8.40 -22.06 6.78
CA LEU A 249 -7.37 -21.39 6.00
C LEU A 249 -7.57 -19.87 6.00
N ILE A 250 -8.78 -19.40 5.74
CA ILE A 250 -9.10 -17.97 5.73
C ILE A 250 -8.84 -17.36 7.11
N GLN A 251 -9.31 -18.00 8.18
CA GLN A 251 -9.04 -17.55 9.55
C GLN A 251 -7.54 -17.48 9.87
N LEU A 252 -6.74 -18.46 9.41
CA LEU A 252 -5.28 -18.42 9.57
C LEU A 252 -4.68 -17.18 8.89
N VAL A 253 -5.03 -16.94 7.64
CA VAL A 253 -4.52 -15.81 6.84
C VAL A 253 -4.89 -14.48 7.47
N ASP A 254 -6.15 -14.33 7.91
CA ASP A 254 -6.63 -13.11 8.57
C ASP A 254 -5.90 -12.84 9.88
N ASP A 255 -5.64 -13.88 10.68
CA ASP A 255 -4.90 -13.73 11.92
C ASP A 255 -3.45 -13.27 11.67
N TYR A 256 -2.79 -13.78 10.63
CA TYR A 256 -1.46 -13.31 10.24
C TYR A 256 -1.47 -11.87 9.74
N LYS A 257 -2.49 -11.47 8.97
CA LYS A 257 -2.67 -10.09 8.51
C LYS A 257 -2.93 -9.14 9.69
N LYS A 258 -3.85 -9.48 10.59
CA LYS A 258 -4.20 -8.67 11.78
C LYS A 258 -3.02 -8.49 12.75
N THR A 259 -2.17 -9.49 12.88
CA THR A 259 -1.00 -9.45 13.78
C THR A 259 0.26 -8.93 13.10
N GLU A 260 0.20 -8.53 11.83
CA GLU A 260 1.35 -8.11 11.02
C GLU A 260 2.53 -9.11 11.10
N THR A 261 2.21 -10.39 11.22
CA THR A 261 3.19 -11.46 11.27
C THR A 261 3.31 -12.15 9.92
N SER A 262 4.39 -12.88 9.71
CA SER A 262 4.68 -13.53 8.44
C SER A 262 4.87 -15.03 8.57
N ILE A 263 4.46 -15.80 7.55
CA ILE A 263 4.87 -17.19 7.39
C ILE A 263 6.10 -17.20 6.49
N THR A 264 7.27 -17.38 7.09
CA THR A 264 8.53 -17.24 6.37
C THR A 264 9.05 -18.55 5.81
N GLU A 265 9.46 -18.52 4.55
CA GLU A 265 10.27 -19.52 3.90
C GLU A 265 11.72 -19.05 3.82
N GLN A 266 12.68 -19.94 4.12
CA GLN A 266 14.10 -19.67 3.90
C GLN A 266 14.50 -20.37 2.60
N THR A 267 14.75 -19.61 1.56
CA THR A 267 15.19 -20.11 0.26
C THR A 267 16.63 -19.71 0.02
N PHE A 268 17.45 -20.65 -0.44
CA PHE A 268 18.81 -20.33 -0.88
C PHE A 268 18.78 -20.01 -2.37
N TYR A 269 19.14 -18.78 -2.70
CA TYR A 269 19.23 -18.29 -4.07
C TYR A 269 20.68 -18.26 -4.53
N ARG A 270 20.95 -18.76 -5.75
CA ARG A 270 22.28 -18.73 -6.36
C ARG A 270 22.15 -18.59 -7.88
N ASP A 271 22.71 -17.51 -8.43
CA ASP A 271 22.70 -17.24 -9.87
C ASP A 271 23.58 -18.23 -10.66
N SER A 272 24.74 -18.59 -10.11
CA SER A 272 25.69 -19.50 -10.73
C SER A 272 26.62 -20.14 -9.69
N ASP A 273 27.42 -21.13 -10.10
CA ASP A 273 28.43 -21.74 -9.22
C ASP A 273 29.52 -20.74 -8.78
N LYS A 274 29.77 -19.69 -9.59
CA LYS A 274 30.65 -18.57 -9.28
C LYS A 274 29.83 -17.35 -8.93
N ALA A 275 29.54 -17.17 -7.65
CA ALA A 275 28.68 -16.10 -7.19
C ALA A 275 29.24 -15.45 -5.91
N VAL A 276 29.03 -14.14 -5.78
CA VAL A 276 29.33 -13.37 -4.56
C VAL A 276 28.40 -13.82 -3.45
N ASN A 277 28.97 -14.15 -2.29
CA ASN A 277 28.23 -14.71 -1.16
C ASN A 277 27.73 -13.60 -0.21
N LEU A 278 26.44 -13.43 -0.12
CA LEU A 278 25.77 -12.53 0.82
C LEU A 278 25.19 -13.37 1.96
N MET A 279 25.65 -13.13 3.20
CA MET A 279 25.18 -13.94 4.32
C MET A 279 25.31 -13.23 5.65
N THR A 280 24.57 -13.72 6.65
CA THR A 280 24.77 -13.24 8.01
C THR A 280 26.09 -13.71 8.59
N ALA A 281 26.65 -12.90 9.49
CA ALA A 281 27.87 -13.26 10.22
C ALA A 281 27.78 -14.63 10.93
N HIS A 282 26.60 -15.05 11.39
CA HIS A 282 26.40 -16.38 11.97
C HIS A 282 26.64 -17.51 10.97
N LYS A 283 26.16 -17.34 9.73
CA LYS A 283 26.28 -18.38 8.69
C LYS A 283 27.65 -18.45 8.05
N SER A 284 28.45 -17.40 8.19
CA SER A 284 29.84 -17.41 7.74
C SER A 284 30.78 -18.29 8.58
N LYS A 285 30.31 -18.84 9.73
CA LYS A 285 31.10 -19.70 10.57
C LYS A 285 31.57 -20.94 9.81
N GLY A 286 32.90 -21.15 9.75
CA GLY A 286 33.52 -22.28 9.03
C GLY A 286 33.81 -22.02 7.57
N LEU A 287 33.38 -20.85 7.00
CA LEU A 287 33.74 -20.43 5.67
C LEU A 287 34.94 -19.48 5.69
N GLU A 288 35.61 -19.30 4.54
CA GLU A 288 36.71 -18.36 4.34
C GLU A 288 36.61 -17.75 2.94
N PHE A 289 36.84 -16.43 2.84
CA PHE A 289 36.77 -15.67 1.59
C PHE A 289 38.07 -14.87 1.43
N LYS A 290 38.54 -14.70 0.19
CA LYS A 290 39.69 -13.84 -0.06
C LYS A 290 39.40 -12.38 0.27
N HIS A 291 38.19 -11.92 -0.06
CA HIS A 291 37.72 -10.55 0.17
C HIS A 291 36.42 -10.56 0.98
N VAL A 292 36.44 -9.93 2.14
CA VAL A 292 35.28 -9.84 3.03
C VAL A 292 34.88 -8.37 3.21
N PHE A 293 33.60 -8.09 2.98
CA PHE A 293 32.95 -6.82 3.29
C PHE A 293 32.08 -7.00 4.54
N LEU A 294 32.37 -6.25 5.61
CA LEU A 294 31.52 -6.16 6.80
C LEU A 294 30.77 -4.85 6.71
N ILE A 295 29.45 -4.92 6.50
CA ILE A 295 28.61 -3.76 6.21
C ILE A 295 27.80 -3.32 7.41
N ASN A 296 27.35 -2.05 7.41
CA ASN A 296 26.50 -1.48 8.44
C ASN A 296 27.08 -1.63 9.86
N LEU A 297 28.35 -1.33 10.07
CA LEU A 297 29.02 -1.45 11.37
C LEU A 297 28.56 -0.35 12.34
N THR A 298 27.29 -0.32 12.68
CA THR A 298 26.65 0.60 13.62
C THR A 298 26.19 -0.12 14.88
N ALA A 299 26.06 0.59 16.00
CA ALA A 299 25.57 0.03 17.25
C ALA A 299 24.14 -0.53 17.11
N SER A 300 23.27 0.14 16.36
CA SER A 300 21.89 -0.31 16.10
C SER A 300 21.81 -1.63 15.32
N ALA A 301 22.76 -1.85 14.40
CA ALA A 301 22.79 -3.05 13.56
C ALA A 301 23.45 -4.24 14.28
N TRP A 302 24.63 -4.02 14.87
CA TRP A 302 25.47 -5.09 15.43
C TRP A 302 25.38 -5.24 16.94
N ASP A 303 25.09 -4.15 17.69
CA ASP A 303 25.00 -4.18 19.15
C ASP A 303 23.58 -4.50 19.63
N GLY A 304 22.59 -4.45 18.73
CA GLY A 304 21.22 -4.89 18.99
C GLY A 304 20.60 -4.24 20.24
N SER A 305 21.01 -3.01 20.57
CA SER A 305 20.28 -2.18 21.52
C SER A 305 18.95 -1.84 20.89
N GLY A 306 18.06 -2.85 20.89
CA GLY A 306 16.68 -2.71 20.49
C GLY A 306 16.03 -1.61 21.33
N GLY A 307 15.01 -0.98 20.77
CA GLY A 307 14.14 -0.07 21.49
C GLY A 307 13.62 -0.69 22.79
N PRO A 308 12.98 0.09 23.65
CA PRO A 308 12.52 -0.39 24.95
C PRO A 308 11.74 -1.70 24.76
N ASN A 309 12.18 -2.76 25.47
CA ASN A 309 11.44 -4.01 25.51
C ASN A 309 10.03 -3.69 26.04
N THR A 310 9.06 -3.72 25.18
CA THR A 310 7.64 -3.50 25.54
C THR A 310 7.07 -4.64 26.38
N LEU A 311 7.76 -5.79 26.42
CA LEU A 311 7.41 -6.96 27.24
C LEU A 311 8.62 -7.39 28.04
N THR A 312 8.56 -7.24 29.37
CA THR A 312 9.47 -7.89 30.31
C THR A 312 9.02 -9.35 30.48
N LEU A 313 9.87 -10.28 30.07
CA LEU A 313 9.61 -11.70 30.33
C LEU A 313 9.67 -11.97 31.83
N PRO A 314 8.81 -12.84 32.40
CA PRO A 314 8.91 -13.30 33.76
C PRO A 314 10.30 -13.90 34.03
N LEU A 315 10.82 -13.69 35.24
CA LEU A 315 12.17 -14.13 35.63
C LEU A 315 12.45 -15.62 35.37
N ASN A 316 11.44 -16.48 35.43
CA ASN A 316 11.54 -17.91 35.12
C ASN A 316 11.71 -18.21 33.62
N LEU A 317 11.46 -17.25 32.76
CA LEU A 317 11.66 -17.34 31.30
C LEU A 317 12.93 -16.60 30.84
N GLU A 318 13.56 -15.80 31.69
CA GLU A 318 14.83 -15.12 31.36
C GLU A 318 15.98 -16.11 31.04
N ALA A 319 15.95 -17.30 31.59
CA ALA A 319 16.93 -18.35 31.28
C ALA A 319 16.82 -18.86 29.81
N VAL A 320 15.71 -18.62 29.16
CA VAL A 320 15.46 -18.89 27.71
C VAL A 320 15.86 -17.69 26.86
N SER A 321 16.12 -16.53 27.47
CA SER A 321 16.66 -15.38 26.78
C SER A 321 18.02 -15.74 26.18
N ASP A 322 18.07 -15.62 24.86
CA ASP A 322 19.12 -16.14 24.00
C ASP A 322 20.52 -15.65 24.43
N ALA A 323 21.39 -16.55 24.87
CA ALA A 323 22.81 -16.24 25.19
C ALA A 323 23.53 -15.51 24.02
N ARG A 324 22.96 -15.51 22.84
CA ARG A 324 23.41 -14.76 21.65
C ARG A 324 23.23 -13.25 21.79
N ASN A 325 22.29 -12.78 22.61
CA ASN A 325 22.02 -11.35 22.82
C ASN A 325 22.88 -10.69 23.92
N THR A 326 23.81 -11.43 24.53
CA THR A 326 24.74 -10.85 25.48
C THR A 326 25.82 -10.01 24.76
N PRO A 327 26.38 -8.96 25.40
CA PRO A 327 27.50 -8.18 24.84
C PRO A 327 28.67 -9.06 24.37
N ASP A 328 29.00 -10.11 25.11
CA ASP A 328 30.05 -11.06 24.72
C ASP A 328 29.67 -11.94 23.54
N GLY A 329 28.40 -12.33 23.42
CA GLY A 329 27.89 -13.05 22.25
C GLY A 329 28.03 -12.22 20.97
N LYS A 330 27.77 -10.93 21.05
CA LYS A 330 27.89 -9.97 19.92
C LYS A 330 29.34 -9.74 19.51
N LYS A 331 30.26 -9.59 20.49
CA LYS A 331 31.71 -9.51 20.24
C LYS A 331 32.23 -10.78 19.55
N ARG A 332 31.80 -11.96 20.02
CA ARG A 332 32.15 -13.24 19.36
C ARG A 332 31.64 -13.33 17.96
N LEU A 333 30.45 -12.83 17.70
CA LEU A 333 29.88 -12.79 16.33
C LEU A 333 30.70 -11.91 15.40
N LEU A 334 31.07 -10.69 15.84
CA LEU A 334 31.94 -9.82 15.05
C LEU A 334 33.34 -10.48 14.87
N PHE A 335 33.90 -11.10 15.89
CA PHE A 335 35.16 -11.82 15.77
C PHE A 335 35.09 -12.94 14.70
N VAL A 336 34.00 -13.72 14.69
CA VAL A 336 33.79 -14.73 13.66
C VAL A 336 33.76 -14.07 12.27
N ALA A 337 33.04 -12.97 12.08
CA ALA A 337 32.94 -12.29 10.79
C ALA A 337 34.31 -11.75 10.32
N ILE A 338 35.07 -11.09 11.18
CA ILE A 338 36.40 -10.54 10.89
C ILE A 338 37.36 -11.66 10.43
N THR A 339 37.34 -12.78 11.14
CA THR A 339 38.24 -13.92 10.84
C THR A 339 37.90 -14.69 9.58
N ARG A 340 36.89 -14.29 8.83
CA ARG A 340 36.55 -14.91 7.52
C ARG A 340 37.41 -14.39 6.38
N ALA A 341 38.14 -13.29 6.58
CA ALA A 341 38.94 -12.65 5.52
C ALA A 341 40.34 -13.26 5.44
N ALA A 342 40.69 -13.79 4.26
CA ALA A 342 42.02 -14.30 3.97
C ALA A 342 42.99 -13.26 3.43
N LYS A 343 42.51 -12.32 2.55
CA LYS A 343 43.33 -11.29 1.89
C LYS A 343 42.95 -9.88 2.33
N THR A 344 41.69 -9.50 2.14
CA THR A 344 41.20 -8.16 2.48
C THR A 344 39.97 -8.22 3.36
N LEU A 345 39.94 -7.34 4.35
CA LEU A 345 38.80 -7.08 5.20
C LEU A 345 38.41 -5.60 5.01
N THR A 346 37.26 -5.37 4.39
CA THR A 346 36.70 -4.03 4.22
C THR A 346 35.54 -3.85 5.19
N MET A 347 35.66 -2.88 6.08
CA MET A 347 34.64 -2.53 7.10
C MET A 347 33.97 -1.23 6.74
N THR A 348 32.63 -1.23 6.70
CA THR A 348 31.87 -0.04 6.29
C THR A 348 30.78 0.32 7.28
N ASN A 349 30.50 1.63 7.41
CA ASN A 349 29.41 2.12 8.22
C ASN A 349 28.81 3.42 7.66
N PRO A 350 27.47 3.59 7.68
CA PRO A 350 26.82 4.86 7.36
C PRO A 350 26.86 5.79 8.58
N LYS A 351 27.13 7.10 8.33
CA LYS A 351 27.16 8.13 9.38
C LYS A 351 25.75 8.49 9.85
N TYR A 352 24.82 8.68 8.91
CA TYR A 352 23.44 9.02 9.22
C TYR A 352 22.52 7.81 8.96
N ALA A 353 21.45 7.72 9.74
CA ALA A 353 20.37 6.80 9.44
C ALA A 353 19.59 7.30 8.21
N ASP A 354 19.02 6.38 7.43
CA ASP A 354 18.26 6.73 6.25
C ASP A 354 17.19 7.76 6.59
N ASP A 355 17.03 8.76 5.71
CA ASP A 355 16.04 9.86 5.77
C ASP A 355 16.02 10.68 7.06
N SER A 356 17.06 10.62 7.88
CA SER A 356 17.14 11.41 9.12
C SER A 356 18.49 12.10 9.30
N GLU A 357 18.48 13.27 9.92
CA GLU A 357 19.70 13.95 10.40
C GLU A 357 20.31 13.29 11.64
N LYS A 358 19.75 12.15 12.08
CA LYS A 358 20.22 11.45 13.28
C LYS A 358 21.48 10.65 12.99
N GLU A 359 22.53 10.98 13.69
CA GLU A 359 23.82 10.29 13.57
C GLU A 359 23.76 8.87 14.14
N ASN A 360 24.23 7.90 13.37
CA ASN A 360 24.38 6.53 13.82
C ASN A 360 25.49 6.42 14.86
N LYS A 361 25.19 5.79 16.00
CA LYS A 361 26.23 5.52 17.00
C LYS A 361 27.21 4.48 16.46
N PRO A 362 28.53 4.73 16.55
CA PRO A 362 29.55 3.75 16.18
C PRO A 362 29.46 2.50 17.09
N LEU A 363 30.00 1.41 16.63
CA LEU A 363 30.00 0.15 17.36
C LEU A 363 30.95 0.27 18.56
N SER A 364 30.42 0.10 19.78
CA SER A 364 31.10 0.45 21.05
C SER A 364 32.34 -0.37 21.35
N PHE A 365 32.49 -1.56 20.76
CA PHE A 365 33.61 -2.45 20.98
C PHE A 365 34.63 -2.52 19.83
N LEU A 366 34.47 -1.63 18.82
CA LEU A 366 35.53 -1.33 17.85
C LEU A 366 36.27 -0.08 18.33
N ASP A 367 37.37 -0.30 19.11
CA ASP A 367 38.22 0.82 19.52
C ASP A 367 39.07 1.27 18.31
N GLU A 368 38.98 2.56 17.98
CA GLU A 368 39.72 3.17 16.89
C GLU A 368 41.25 3.03 17.02
N LYS A 369 41.75 2.84 18.23
CA LYS A 369 43.19 2.64 18.52
C LYS A 369 43.77 1.35 17.98
N PHE A 370 42.93 0.33 17.71
CA PHE A 370 43.39 -1.00 17.27
C PHE A 370 43.21 -1.28 15.78
N ILE A 371 42.64 -0.35 15.01
CA ILE A 371 42.41 -0.54 13.60
C ILE A 371 43.32 0.45 12.85
N GLN A 372 44.46 -0.04 12.35
CA GLN A 372 45.21 0.71 11.33
C GLN A 372 44.41 0.68 10.03
N THR A 373 43.83 1.81 9.66
CA THR A 373 43.19 2.00 8.37
C THR A 373 44.23 2.49 7.38
N ASP A 374 44.55 1.67 6.37
CA ASP A 374 45.49 2.02 5.32
C ASP A 374 44.80 2.86 4.18
N GLY A 375 43.73 3.61 4.45
CA GLY A 375 43.01 4.40 3.48
C GLY A 375 42.23 5.56 4.07
N GLU A 376 42.12 6.66 3.36
CA GLU A 376 41.34 7.83 3.78
C GLU A 376 39.83 7.53 3.84
N SER A 377 39.26 7.91 4.94
CA SER A 377 37.93 7.52 5.38
C SER A 377 36.87 8.57 5.07
N TYR A 378 36.77 9.10 3.85
CA TYR A 378 35.63 9.92 3.49
C TYR A 378 35.36 9.88 1.99
N ILE A 379 34.33 9.14 1.60
CA ILE A 379 33.78 9.25 0.23
C ILE A 379 32.44 9.92 0.32
N SER A 380 32.37 11.21 0.02
CA SER A 380 31.13 11.88 -0.33
C SER A 380 30.75 11.45 -1.74
N SER A 381 30.11 10.32 -1.89
CA SER A 381 29.44 10.02 -3.16
C SER A 381 28.20 10.90 -3.27
N PRO A 382 27.89 11.48 -4.43
CA PRO A 382 26.64 12.21 -4.59
C PRO A 382 25.48 11.28 -4.26
N PHE A 383 24.54 11.77 -3.46
CA PHE A 383 23.32 11.07 -3.09
C PHE A 383 22.59 10.63 -4.36
N ILE A 384 22.49 9.34 -4.57
CA ILE A 384 21.63 8.75 -5.61
C ILE A 384 20.48 8.08 -4.84
N PRO A 385 19.25 8.62 -4.89
CA PRO A 385 18.10 8.00 -4.25
C PRO A 385 17.95 6.57 -4.73
N ALA A 386 17.58 5.65 -3.85
CA ALA A 386 17.33 4.25 -4.18
C ALA A 386 16.34 4.10 -5.35
N SER A 387 15.35 5.00 -5.46
CA SER A 387 14.43 5.09 -6.59
C SER A 387 15.13 5.26 -7.94
N ARG A 388 16.18 6.08 -8.05
CA ARG A 388 16.94 6.25 -9.30
C ARG A 388 17.81 5.05 -9.65
N VAL A 389 18.26 4.30 -8.66
CA VAL A 389 19.00 3.04 -8.90
C VAL A 389 18.06 1.99 -9.46
N ILE A 390 16.82 1.95 -8.99
CA ILE A 390 15.76 1.06 -9.46
C ILE A 390 15.32 1.42 -10.89
N GLU A 391 15.16 2.71 -11.21
CA GLU A 391 14.79 3.17 -12.56
C GLU A 391 15.82 2.81 -13.64
N HIS A 392 17.12 2.75 -13.29
CA HIS A 392 18.17 2.37 -14.23
C HIS A 392 18.32 0.84 -14.41
N ASN A 393 17.85 0.06 -13.46
CA ASN A 393 17.84 -1.39 -13.53
C ASN A 393 16.42 -1.87 -13.84
N LYS A 394 16.16 -2.20 -15.11
CA LYS A 394 14.91 -2.88 -15.52
C LYS A 394 14.70 -4.25 -14.85
N ILE A 395 15.50 -4.60 -13.87
CA ILE A 395 15.45 -5.87 -13.13
C ILE A 395 14.99 -5.51 -11.71
N LEU A 396 13.68 -5.47 -11.50
CA LEU A 396 13.09 -5.39 -10.18
C LEU A 396 13.50 -6.60 -9.35
N SER A 397 13.78 -6.41 -8.07
CA SER A 397 13.86 -7.53 -7.12
C SER A 397 12.53 -8.29 -7.10
N ASP A 398 12.55 -9.56 -6.71
CA ASP A 398 11.31 -10.34 -6.72
C ASP A 398 10.26 -9.79 -5.72
N ASP A 399 10.66 -9.09 -4.65
CA ASP A 399 9.74 -8.38 -3.73
C ASP A 399 9.12 -7.15 -4.36
N GLU A 400 9.89 -6.41 -5.15
CA GLU A 400 9.38 -5.27 -5.91
C GLU A 400 8.48 -5.74 -7.05
N LYS A 401 8.79 -6.88 -7.69
CA LYS A 401 7.86 -7.55 -8.61
C LYS A 401 6.58 -7.94 -7.91
N ALA A 402 6.64 -8.57 -6.73
CA ALA A 402 5.44 -8.94 -5.96
C ALA A 402 4.60 -7.72 -5.57
N SER A 403 5.24 -6.61 -5.18
CA SER A 403 4.54 -5.35 -4.88
C SER A 403 3.98 -4.67 -6.12
N ALA A 404 4.70 -4.72 -7.25
CA ALA A 404 4.23 -4.24 -8.55
C ALA A 404 3.09 -5.13 -9.07
N MET A 405 3.18 -6.43 -8.89
CA MET A 405 2.21 -7.42 -9.36
C MET A 405 0.89 -7.36 -8.59
N ARG A 406 0.88 -6.96 -7.32
CA ARG A 406 -0.36 -6.62 -6.60
C ARG A 406 -1.18 -5.51 -7.28
N ARG A 407 -0.57 -4.75 -8.20
CA ARG A 407 -1.19 -3.69 -9.00
C ARG A 407 -1.41 -4.08 -10.45
N ILE A 408 -1.13 -5.31 -10.86
CA ILE A 408 -1.21 -5.75 -12.28
C ILE A 408 -2.61 -5.57 -12.85
N TRP A 409 -3.66 -5.86 -12.08
CA TRP A 409 -5.02 -5.63 -12.52
C TRP A 409 -5.29 -4.14 -12.80
N LEU A 410 -4.64 -3.21 -12.03
CA LEU A 410 -4.68 -1.78 -12.32
C LEU A 410 -4.00 -1.46 -13.65
N ASN A 411 -2.85 -2.09 -13.95
CA ASN A 411 -2.15 -1.87 -15.21
C ASN A 411 -2.98 -2.32 -16.41
N LYS A 412 -3.71 -3.43 -16.30
CA LYS A 412 -4.64 -3.87 -17.37
C LYS A 412 -5.80 -2.89 -17.57
N LEU A 413 -6.29 -2.25 -16.52
CA LEU A 413 -7.30 -1.19 -16.61
C LEU A 413 -6.74 0.14 -17.12
N LEU A 414 -5.42 0.33 -17.00
CA LEU A 414 -4.72 1.55 -17.42
C LEU A 414 -4.10 1.45 -18.81
N ASP A 415 -4.10 0.26 -19.44
CA ASP A 415 -3.57 0.11 -20.80
C ASP A 415 -4.48 0.85 -21.80
N PRO A 416 -4.02 1.98 -22.38
CA PRO A 416 -4.80 2.74 -23.35
C PRO A 416 -4.72 2.10 -24.74
N SER A 417 -4.95 0.79 -24.85
CA SER A 417 -4.99 0.12 -26.14
C SER A 417 -6.02 0.79 -27.05
N GLU A 418 -5.79 0.75 -28.37
CA GLU A 418 -6.71 1.33 -29.37
C GLU A 418 -8.17 0.87 -29.23
N LYS A 419 -8.42 -0.23 -28.53
CA LYS A 419 -9.75 -0.79 -28.27
C LYS A 419 -10.43 -0.17 -27.04
N ILE A 420 -9.66 0.21 -26.02
CA ILE A 420 -10.17 0.77 -24.75
C ILE A 420 -10.47 2.27 -24.91
N GLU A 421 -9.67 3.00 -25.65
CA GLU A 421 -9.84 4.44 -25.83
C GLU A 421 -11.24 4.85 -26.32
N PRO A 422 -11.87 4.18 -27.31
CA PRO A 422 -13.24 4.49 -27.73
C PRO A 422 -14.27 4.30 -26.61
N LEU A 423 -14.14 3.25 -25.81
CA LEU A 423 -15.05 2.96 -24.67
C LEU A 423 -14.94 4.05 -23.59
N LEU A 424 -13.72 4.51 -23.32
CA LEU A 424 -13.48 5.58 -22.35
C LEU A 424 -14.00 6.93 -22.89
N LYS A 425 -13.77 7.25 -24.15
CA LYS A 425 -14.29 8.47 -24.79
C LYS A 425 -15.81 8.55 -24.78
N GLU A 426 -16.50 7.43 -25.04
CA GLU A 426 -17.95 7.35 -24.90
C GLU A 426 -18.40 7.65 -23.47
N ARG A 427 -17.62 7.16 -22.47
CA ARG A 427 -17.93 7.35 -21.05
C ARG A 427 -17.77 8.78 -20.57
N VAL A 428 -16.78 9.51 -21.08
CA VAL A 428 -16.52 10.90 -20.67
C VAL A 428 -17.25 11.94 -21.52
N LYS A 429 -17.93 11.52 -22.58
CA LYS A 429 -18.63 12.42 -23.53
C LYS A 429 -19.64 13.36 -22.85
N ASP A 430 -20.42 12.83 -21.90
CA ASP A 430 -21.43 13.58 -21.17
C ASP A 430 -21.01 13.80 -19.69
N PHE A 431 -19.69 13.85 -19.46
CA PHE A 431 -19.16 13.99 -18.10
C PHE A 431 -19.52 15.36 -17.52
N ARG A 432 -20.09 15.33 -16.30
CA ARG A 432 -20.42 16.53 -15.53
C ARG A 432 -19.46 16.65 -14.35
N LEU A 433 -18.74 17.75 -14.29
CA LEU A 433 -17.77 18.00 -13.23
C LEU A 433 -18.47 18.35 -11.93
N SER A 434 -17.97 17.86 -10.81
CA SER A 434 -18.44 18.16 -9.45
C SER A 434 -17.29 18.50 -8.51
N ALA A 435 -17.59 19.08 -7.35
CA ALA A 435 -16.61 19.37 -6.32
C ALA A 435 -15.85 18.12 -5.86
N SER A 436 -16.53 16.98 -5.74
CA SER A 436 -15.91 15.70 -5.38
C SER A 436 -14.97 15.18 -6.47
N HIS A 437 -15.27 15.42 -7.75
CA HIS A 437 -14.37 15.06 -8.84
C HIS A 437 -13.09 15.89 -8.81
N ILE A 438 -13.17 17.20 -8.58
CA ILE A 438 -12.01 18.08 -8.41
C ILE A 438 -11.16 17.58 -7.23
N SER A 439 -11.79 17.39 -6.07
CA SER A 439 -11.13 16.91 -4.87
C SER A 439 -10.42 15.57 -5.09
N SER A 440 -11.06 14.60 -5.74
CA SER A 440 -10.47 13.31 -6.06
C SER A 440 -9.29 13.42 -7.02
N PHE A 441 -9.39 14.30 -8.03
CA PHE A 441 -8.35 14.47 -9.06
C PHE A 441 -7.07 15.09 -8.50
N ILE A 442 -7.17 16.07 -7.58
CA ILE A 442 -6.01 16.77 -7.02
C ILE A 442 -5.44 16.14 -5.73
N ARG A 443 -6.15 15.19 -5.11
CA ARG A 443 -5.73 14.54 -3.85
C ARG A 443 -4.67 13.48 -4.11
N LEU A 444 -3.43 13.90 -4.28
CA LEU A 444 -2.30 13.04 -4.65
C LEU A 444 -2.04 11.91 -3.66
N ILE A 445 -2.13 12.15 -2.35
CA ILE A 445 -1.91 11.13 -1.29
C ILE A 445 -2.76 9.88 -1.49
N TYR A 446 -3.96 10.02 -2.04
CA TYR A 446 -4.85 8.90 -2.36
C TYR A 446 -4.80 8.49 -3.83
N GLY A 447 -3.75 8.85 -4.56
CA GLY A 447 -3.55 8.44 -5.96
C GLY A 447 -4.02 9.46 -7.01
N GLY A 448 -4.61 10.60 -6.61
CA GLY A 448 -4.95 11.71 -7.50
C GLY A 448 -5.71 11.31 -8.76
N PRO A 449 -5.23 11.67 -9.98
CA PRO A 449 -5.91 11.36 -11.23
C PRO A 449 -6.17 9.88 -11.46
N LEU A 450 -5.29 9.00 -10.98
CA LEU A 450 -5.46 7.55 -11.09
C LEU A 450 -6.64 7.06 -10.24
N ASN A 451 -6.71 7.52 -9.00
CA ASN A 451 -7.84 7.20 -8.11
C ASN A 451 -9.16 7.78 -8.66
N PHE A 452 -9.11 9.00 -9.22
CA PHE A 452 -10.25 9.59 -9.92
C PHE A 452 -10.70 8.71 -11.11
N TYR A 453 -9.77 8.24 -11.94
CA TYR A 453 -10.05 7.36 -13.07
C TYR A 453 -10.79 6.09 -12.64
N LEU A 454 -10.25 5.40 -11.65
CA LEU A 454 -10.83 4.14 -11.15
C LEU A 454 -12.23 4.35 -10.55
N ASN A 455 -12.40 5.38 -9.72
CA ASN A 455 -13.64 5.57 -8.98
C ASN A 455 -14.72 6.34 -9.76
N SER A 456 -14.33 7.28 -10.62
CA SER A 456 -15.29 8.17 -11.29
C SER A 456 -15.54 7.82 -12.76
N ILE A 457 -14.53 7.36 -13.49
CA ILE A 457 -14.66 6.98 -14.91
C ILE A 457 -14.97 5.48 -15.03
N ILE A 458 -14.08 4.63 -14.56
CA ILE A 458 -14.26 3.15 -14.61
C ILE A 458 -15.33 2.71 -13.62
N LYS A 459 -15.41 3.37 -12.46
CA LYS A 459 -16.28 3.01 -11.32
C LYS A 459 -15.95 1.60 -10.83
N ALA A 460 -14.66 1.36 -10.64
CA ALA A 460 -14.19 0.13 -10.04
C ALA A 460 -14.84 -0.07 -8.67
N PRO A 461 -15.24 -1.29 -8.32
CA PRO A 461 -15.77 -1.56 -7.00
C PRO A 461 -14.70 -1.23 -5.95
N SER A 462 -15.08 -0.45 -4.97
CA SER A 462 -14.24 -0.15 -3.80
C SER A 462 -14.44 -1.23 -2.73
N GLU A 463 -13.44 -1.35 -1.85
CA GLU A 463 -13.58 -2.14 -0.62
C GLU A 463 -14.82 -1.71 0.18
N PRO A 464 -15.33 -2.59 1.06
CA PRO A 464 -16.46 -2.26 1.93
C PRO A 464 -16.24 -0.93 2.67
N THR A 465 -17.32 -0.21 2.90
CA THR A 465 -17.31 1.11 3.52
C THR A 465 -16.55 1.10 4.85
N SER A 466 -15.51 1.91 4.99
CA SER A 466 -14.80 2.03 6.27
C SER A 466 -15.69 2.66 7.34
N LEU A 467 -15.41 2.33 8.61
CA LEU A 467 -16.10 2.90 9.77
C LEU A 467 -16.22 4.44 9.72
N SER A 468 -15.15 5.11 9.28
CA SER A 468 -15.11 6.57 9.17
C SER A 468 -16.04 7.11 8.08
N ILE A 469 -16.14 6.44 6.95
CA ILE A 469 -17.05 6.82 5.85
C ILE A 469 -18.51 6.57 6.28
N ALA A 470 -18.78 5.42 6.91
CA ALA A 470 -20.11 5.10 7.42
C ALA A 470 -20.57 6.16 8.45
N TYR A 471 -19.70 6.52 9.39
CA TYR A 471 -19.98 7.57 10.36
C TYR A 471 -20.29 8.91 9.68
N GLY A 472 -19.48 9.34 8.72
CA GLY A 472 -19.71 10.57 7.96
C GLY A 472 -21.07 10.58 7.28
N ASN A 473 -21.40 9.53 6.55
CA ASN A 473 -22.68 9.41 5.84
C ASN A 473 -23.88 9.47 6.79
N LEU A 474 -23.77 8.85 7.97
CA LEU A 474 -24.83 8.88 8.97
C LEU A 474 -25.04 10.26 9.56
N ILE A 475 -23.96 11.00 9.87
CA ILE A 475 -24.06 12.39 10.37
C ILE A 475 -24.73 13.29 9.33
N HIS A 476 -24.32 13.23 8.05
CA HIS A 476 -24.95 14.00 6.97
C HIS A 476 -26.45 13.68 6.85
N LYS A 477 -26.80 12.39 6.86
CA LYS A 477 -28.20 11.95 6.80
C LYS A 477 -29.03 12.47 7.98
N VAL A 478 -28.51 12.40 9.20
CA VAL A 478 -29.21 12.89 10.38
C VAL A 478 -29.39 14.42 10.34
N PHE A 479 -28.38 15.18 9.94
CA PHE A 479 -28.46 16.63 9.80
C PHE A 479 -29.42 17.05 8.68
N GLU A 480 -29.46 16.29 7.58
CA GLU A 480 -30.46 16.45 6.54
C GLU A 480 -31.88 16.32 7.09
N GLU A 481 -32.15 15.26 7.87
CA GLU A 481 -33.47 14.97 8.42
C GLU A 481 -33.87 15.98 9.51
N ILE A 482 -32.93 16.44 10.34
CA ILE A 482 -33.18 17.53 11.29
C ILE A 482 -33.63 18.78 10.54
N THR A 483 -32.94 19.13 9.46
CA THR A 483 -33.27 20.33 8.68
C THR A 483 -34.60 20.22 7.93
N LYS A 484 -34.85 19.07 7.24
CA LYS A 484 -36.06 18.88 6.42
C LYS A 484 -37.33 18.65 7.25
N ASN A 485 -37.23 17.85 8.30
CA ASN A 485 -38.35 17.34 9.06
C ASN A 485 -38.43 17.93 10.46
N GLN A 486 -37.53 18.88 10.82
CA GLN A 486 -37.48 19.57 12.12
C GLN A 486 -37.44 18.57 13.30
N LEU A 487 -36.65 17.49 13.15
CA LEU A 487 -36.55 16.45 14.17
C LEU A 487 -36.02 17.02 15.50
N THR A 488 -36.56 16.52 16.58
CA THR A 488 -35.99 16.74 17.91
C THR A 488 -34.66 16.03 18.06
N LYS A 489 -33.86 16.42 19.04
CA LYS A 489 -32.59 15.79 19.36
C LYS A 489 -32.74 14.29 19.62
N GLU A 490 -33.76 13.89 20.36
CA GLU A 490 -34.05 12.48 20.70
C GLU A 490 -34.43 11.68 19.47
N GLU A 491 -35.24 12.23 18.58
CA GLU A 491 -35.64 11.59 17.32
C GLU A 491 -34.40 11.42 16.36
N ALA A 492 -33.54 12.42 16.34
CA ALA A 492 -32.32 12.39 15.55
C ALA A 492 -31.34 11.32 16.02
N ILE A 493 -31.16 11.17 17.33
CA ILE A 493 -30.34 10.11 17.93
C ILE A 493 -30.93 8.73 17.63
N LEU A 494 -32.24 8.57 17.76
CA LEU A 494 -32.92 7.31 17.44
C LEU A 494 -32.78 6.95 15.95
N LEU A 495 -32.90 7.94 15.06
CA LEU A 495 -32.65 7.77 13.63
C LEU A 495 -31.22 7.26 13.37
N TYR A 496 -30.23 7.93 13.97
CA TYR A 496 -28.83 7.53 13.84
C TYR A 496 -28.60 6.07 14.23
N MET A 497 -29.08 5.66 15.42
CA MET A 497 -28.95 4.29 15.92
C MET A 497 -29.63 3.26 14.99
N THR A 498 -30.78 3.62 14.43
CA THR A 498 -31.53 2.77 13.53
C THR A 498 -30.79 2.57 12.22
N GLU A 499 -30.23 3.64 11.67
CA GLU A 499 -29.49 3.60 10.40
C GLU A 499 -28.09 2.99 10.57
N ALA A 500 -27.45 3.17 11.73
CA ALA A 500 -26.15 2.52 12.03
C ALA A 500 -26.25 0.99 12.02
N LYS A 501 -27.34 0.43 12.52
CA LYS A 501 -27.61 -1.03 12.50
C LYS A 501 -27.84 -1.59 11.10
N LYS A 502 -28.12 -0.76 10.11
CA LYS A 502 -28.35 -1.18 8.73
C LYS A 502 -27.08 -1.11 7.87
N GLN A 503 -25.97 -0.64 8.43
CA GLN A 503 -24.72 -0.55 7.70
C GLN A 503 -24.16 -1.95 7.45
N ASP A 504 -23.58 -2.14 6.26
CA ASP A 504 -22.89 -3.37 5.85
C ASP A 504 -21.47 -3.39 6.45
N LEU A 505 -21.39 -3.61 7.75
CA LEU A 505 -20.16 -3.60 8.56
C LEU A 505 -20.18 -4.80 9.52
N LEU A 506 -19.02 -5.16 10.05
CA LEU A 506 -18.91 -6.18 11.09
C LEU A 506 -19.67 -5.73 12.37
N GLU A 507 -20.22 -6.68 13.12
CA GLU A 507 -20.97 -6.37 14.34
C GLU A 507 -20.19 -5.52 15.35
N GLU A 508 -18.88 -5.74 15.46
CA GLU A 508 -17.97 -4.97 16.32
C GLU A 508 -17.81 -3.53 15.84
N ASP A 509 -17.75 -3.32 14.53
CA ASP A 509 -17.68 -2.00 13.91
C ASP A 509 -19.02 -1.26 14.05
N ILE A 510 -20.15 -1.94 13.90
CA ILE A 510 -21.49 -1.37 14.14
C ILE A 510 -21.62 -0.92 15.59
N LYS A 511 -21.14 -1.72 16.55
CA LYS A 511 -21.15 -1.33 17.97
C LYS A 511 -20.31 -0.07 18.21
N THR A 512 -19.09 -0.03 17.66
CA THR A 512 -18.21 1.14 17.72
C THR A 512 -18.86 2.38 17.11
N LEU A 513 -19.55 2.20 15.98
CA LEU A 513 -20.27 3.27 15.28
C LEU A 513 -21.40 3.84 16.14
N ILE A 514 -22.16 2.96 16.80
CA ILE A 514 -23.26 3.36 17.72
C ILE A 514 -22.68 4.11 18.92
N GLU A 515 -21.67 3.56 19.60
CA GLU A 515 -21.05 4.18 20.77
C GLU A 515 -20.49 5.57 20.44
N ARG A 516 -19.86 5.72 19.28
CA ARG A 516 -19.37 7.02 18.81
C ARG A 516 -20.50 8.00 18.56
N GLY A 517 -21.59 7.57 17.94
CA GLY A 517 -22.75 8.42 17.68
C GLY A 517 -23.46 8.86 18.96
N GLU A 518 -23.61 7.99 19.95
CA GLU A 518 -24.19 8.33 21.26
C GLU A 518 -23.37 9.43 21.99
N ASP A 519 -22.07 9.40 21.82
CA ASP A 519 -21.13 10.32 22.46
C ASP A 519 -21.00 11.67 21.72
N GLU A 520 -20.85 11.66 20.38
CA GLU A 520 -20.54 12.87 19.61
C GLU A 520 -21.78 13.59 19.05
N LEU A 521 -22.79 12.85 18.56
CA LEU A 521 -23.94 13.43 17.86
C LEU A 521 -24.79 14.37 18.72
N PRO A 522 -25.12 14.07 19.99
CA PRO A 522 -25.89 15.00 20.84
C PRO A 522 -25.20 16.36 21.01
N LEU A 523 -23.87 16.34 21.14
CA LEU A 523 -23.05 17.54 21.28
C LEU A 523 -23.02 18.37 19.98
N ALA A 524 -22.87 17.67 18.82
CA ALA A 524 -22.88 18.33 17.53
C ALA A 524 -24.23 18.95 17.17
N ILE A 525 -25.34 18.30 17.55
CA ILE A 525 -26.69 18.87 17.38
C ILE A 525 -26.85 20.16 18.22
N ASP A 526 -26.44 20.13 19.49
CA ASP A 526 -26.53 21.32 20.36
C ASP A 526 -25.71 22.49 19.80
N GLU A 527 -24.49 22.22 19.34
CA GLU A 527 -23.58 23.23 18.78
C GLU A 527 -24.16 23.87 17.51
N TYR A 528 -24.76 23.07 16.61
CA TYR A 528 -25.16 23.54 15.28
C TYR A 528 -26.68 23.72 15.14
N GLN A 529 -27.46 23.65 16.24
CA GLN A 529 -28.91 23.74 16.22
C GLN A 529 -29.42 25.02 15.51
N SER A 530 -28.79 26.16 15.78
CA SER A 530 -29.18 27.45 15.17
C SER A 530 -28.95 27.51 13.66
N ILE A 531 -28.06 26.67 13.13
CA ILE A 531 -27.78 26.54 11.70
C ILE A 531 -28.78 25.56 11.09
N LEU A 532 -28.95 24.38 11.69
CA LEU A 532 -29.77 23.29 11.17
C LEU A 532 -31.26 23.62 11.15
N GLN A 533 -31.75 24.36 12.17
CA GLN A 533 -33.16 24.75 12.36
C GLN A 533 -33.42 26.21 11.97
N ASN A 534 -32.53 26.83 11.15
CA ASN A 534 -32.76 28.18 10.64
C ASN A 534 -34.02 28.20 9.76
N PRO A 535 -34.89 29.23 9.83
CA PRO A 535 -36.10 29.32 9.01
C PRO A 535 -35.85 29.25 7.49
N GLY A 536 -34.68 29.71 7.03
CA GLY A 536 -34.26 29.64 5.63
C GLY A 536 -33.33 28.43 5.31
N ALA A 537 -33.25 27.44 6.19
CA ALA A 537 -32.40 26.30 6.05
C ALA A 537 -32.88 25.36 4.91
N LYS A 538 -31.95 24.92 4.07
CA LYS A 538 -32.15 23.86 3.08
C LYS A 538 -30.99 22.89 3.14
N ALA A 539 -31.27 21.60 3.34
CA ALA A 539 -30.27 20.56 3.34
C ALA A 539 -30.23 19.81 2.03
N GLU A 540 -29.03 19.32 1.67
CA GLU A 540 -28.79 18.43 0.53
C GLU A 540 -29.36 19.00 -0.77
N VAL A 541 -29.00 20.27 -1.08
CA VAL A 541 -29.50 20.98 -2.25
C VAL A 541 -28.81 20.41 -3.50
N ASP A 542 -29.59 19.73 -4.35
CA ASP A 542 -29.11 18.99 -5.52
C ASP A 542 -29.33 19.78 -6.82
N PHE A 543 -28.26 20.02 -7.56
CA PHE A 543 -28.25 20.75 -8.84
C PHE A 543 -28.25 19.82 -10.07
N SER A 544 -28.38 18.51 -9.90
CA SER A 544 -28.29 17.54 -11.01
C SER A 544 -29.35 17.73 -12.09
N SER A 545 -30.52 18.22 -11.72
CA SER A 545 -31.66 18.46 -12.62
C SER A 545 -31.59 19.80 -13.35
N GLU A 546 -30.75 20.74 -12.93
CA GLU A 546 -30.72 22.10 -13.52
C GLU A 546 -29.88 22.18 -14.80
N HIS A 547 -29.07 21.17 -15.14
CA HIS A 547 -28.17 21.16 -16.30
C HIS A 547 -27.31 22.45 -16.39
N LEU A 548 -26.52 22.67 -15.32
CA LEU A 548 -25.68 23.84 -15.20
C LEU A 548 -24.42 23.76 -16.08
N PHE A 549 -23.97 24.93 -16.56
CA PHE A 549 -22.74 25.07 -17.34
C PHE A 549 -21.89 26.21 -16.79
N PHE A 550 -20.59 26.00 -16.78
CA PHE A 550 -19.60 27.03 -16.54
C PHE A 550 -18.67 27.13 -17.77
N GLU A 551 -18.73 28.23 -18.51
CA GLU A 551 -17.93 28.42 -19.74
C GLU A 551 -17.96 27.21 -20.71
N GLY A 552 -19.13 26.59 -20.88
CA GLY A 552 -19.31 25.41 -21.73
C GLY A 552 -19.01 24.07 -21.03
N ILE A 553 -18.47 24.07 -19.83
CA ILE A 553 -18.22 22.86 -19.03
C ILE A 553 -19.50 22.47 -18.29
N PRO A 554 -20.05 21.26 -18.49
CA PRO A 554 -21.18 20.79 -17.72
C PRO A 554 -20.77 20.57 -16.26
N ILE A 555 -21.46 21.22 -15.34
CA ILE A 555 -21.21 21.11 -13.90
C ILE A 555 -22.43 20.55 -13.16
N THR A 556 -22.19 19.91 -12.03
CA THR A 556 -23.22 19.35 -11.15
C THR A 556 -22.70 19.27 -9.72
N GLY A 557 -23.60 19.09 -8.78
CA GLY A 557 -23.20 18.92 -7.38
C GLY A 557 -24.37 18.95 -6.43
N LYS A 558 -24.03 18.70 -5.18
CA LYS A 558 -24.94 18.75 -4.05
C LYS A 558 -24.26 19.53 -2.95
N ILE A 559 -24.98 20.46 -2.35
CA ILE A 559 -24.49 21.28 -1.21
C ILE A 559 -25.15 20.77 0.05
N ASP A 560 -24.34 20.45 1.07
CA ASP A 560 -24.81 19.83 2.29
C ASP A 560 -25.88 20.68 2.99
N HIS A 561 -25.61 21.99 3.14
CA HIS A 561 -26.56 22.87 3.84
C HIS A 561 -26.41 24.34 3.39
N LEU A 562 -27.57 24.99 3.22
CA LEU A 562 -27.69 26.41 2.92
C LEU A 562 -28.60 27.09 3.95
N ASN A 563 -28.24 28.29 4.40
CA ASN A 563 -29.17 29.20 5.08
C ASN A 563 -29.45 30.39 4.16
N ILE A 564 -30.71 30.56 3.80
CA ILE A 564 -31.16 31.52 2.79
C ILE A 564 -31.95 32.65 3.48
N ASP A 565 -31.45 33.86 3.31
CA ASP A 565 -32.17 35.09 3.66
C ASP A 565 -32.85 35.62 2.38
N GLU A 566 -34.11 35.27 2.18
CA GLU A 566 -34.88 35.64 0.98
C GLU A 566 -35.12 37.16 0.89
N GLN A 567 -35.19 37.86 2.03
CA GLN A 567 -35.45 39.30 2.07
C GLN A 567 -34.24 40.10 1.55
N ASN A 568 -33.06 39.72 2.00
CA ASN A 568 -31.81 40.41 1.63
C ASN A 568 -31.08 39.76 0.48
N LYS A 569 -31.57 38.65 -0.08
CA LYS A 569 -30.96 37.85 -1.13
C LYS A 569 -29.54 37.39 -0.76
N LEU A 570 -29.39 36.89 0.46
CA LEU A 570 -28.10 36.39 0.99
C LEU A 570 -28.19 34.89 1.24
N ILE A 571 -27.05 34.21 0.99
CA ILE A 571 -26.88 32.77 1.27
C ILE A 571 -25.63 32.56 2.10
N ASP A 572 -25.74 31.72 3.14
CA ASP A 572 -24.61 31.12 3.83
C ASP A 572 -24.50 29.66 3.42
N ILE A 573 -23.30 29.24 3.02
CA ILE A 573 -22.96 27.86 2.65
C ILE A 573 -22.33 27.18 3.85
N TYR A 574 -22.78 25.96 4.14
CA TYR A 574 -22.18 25.11 5.17
C TYR A 574 -21.90 23.71 4.59
N ASP A 575 -20.75 23.16 4.93
CA ASP A 575 -20.31 21.81 4.58
C ASP A 575 -19.82 21.12 5.86
N PHE A 576 -20.30 19.90 6.11
CA PHE A 576 -20.04 19.17 7.34
C PHE A 576 -18.85 18.21 7.19
N LYS A 577 -17.96 18.20 8.18
CA LYS A 577 -16.77 17.33 8.20
C LYS A 577 -16.69 16.58 9.53
N THR A 578 -16.58 15.25 9.46
CA THR A 578 -16.47 14.35 10.62
C THR A 578 -15.02 14.14 11.11
N SER A 579 -14.11 15.01 10.69
CA SER A 579 -12.74 15.09 11.19
C SER A 579 -12.59 16.18 12.24
N THR A 580 -11.43 16.26 12.89
CA THR A 580 -11.11 17.30 13.87
C THR A 580 -10.00 18.21 13.36
N ILE A 581 -10.10 19.49 13.74
CA ILE A 581 -9.00 20.45 13.55
C ILE A 581 -8.67 21.12 14.89
N SER A 582 -7.62 21.94 14.94
CA SER A 582 -7.23 22.78 16.08
C SER A 582 -7.29 24.26 15.73
N ASP A 583 -7.23 25.12 16.73
CA ASP A 583 -7.18 26.60 16.55
C ASP A 583 -5.99 27.08 15.70
N ARG A 584 -4.94 26.25 15.57
CA ARG A 584 -3.75 26.54 14.75
C ARG A 584 -3.94 26.25 13.27
N ASP A 585 -4.94 25.44 12.93
CA ASP A 585 -5.17 25.00 11.55
C ASP A 585 -5.81 26.13 10.72
N LYS A 586 -5.26 26.37 9.54
CA LYS A 586 -5.70 27.40 8.58
C LYS A 586 -5.89 26.75 7.21
N TRP A 587 -6.57 27.44 6.30
CA TRP A 587 -6.89 26.93 4.96
C TRP A 587 -5.68 26.38 4.20
N HIS A 588 -4.50 26.99 4.35
CA HIS A 588 -3.26 26.60 3.67
C HIS A 588 -2.27 25.88 4.59
N SER A 589 -2.72 25.33 5.74
CA SER A 589 -1.84 24.63 6.67
C SER A 589 -1.87 23.11 6.53
N LYS A 590 -2.95 22.57 5.99
CA LYS A 590 -3.16 21.13 5.80
C LYS A 590 -3.72 20.85 4.42
N GLU A 591 -3.33 19.71 3.84
CA GLU A 591 -3.80 19.24 2.55
C GLU A 591 -5.33 19.17 2.48
N SER A 592 -5.97 18.55 3.47
CA SER A 592 -7.42 18.39 3.49
C SER A 592 -8.16 19.73 3.49
N LEU A 593 -7.67 20.72 4.24
CA LEU A 593 -8.26 22.06 4.29
C LEU A 593 -8.08 22.81 2.98
N TYR A 594 -6.91 22.65 2.34
CA TYR A 594 -6.64 23.21 1.02
C TYR A 594 -7.58 22.62 -0.06
N ILE A 595 -7.87 21.33 0.00
CA ILE A 595 -8.81 20.69 -0.93
C ILE A 595 -10.26 21.13 -0.64
N TYR A 596 -10.66 21.25 0.62
CA TYR A 596 -12.00 21.73 0.99
C TYR A 596 -12.24 23.20 0.60
N HIS A 597 -11.19 24.00 0.53
CA HIS A 597 -11.26 25.35 -0.02
C HIS A 597 -11.84 25.35 -1.44
N PHE A 598 -11.36 24.48 -2.34
CA PHE A 598 -11.88 24.34 -3.71
C PHE A 598 -13.32 23.81 -3.74
N GLN A 599 -13.71 22.97 -2.78
CA GLN A 599 -15.06 22.47 -2.66
C GLN A 599 -16.04 23.63 -2.40
N LEU A 600 -15.72 24.53 -1.47
CA LEU A 600 -16.55 25.69 -1.17
C LEU A 600 -16.60 26.69 -2.34
N LEU A 601 -15.49 26.91 -3.03
CA LEU A 601 -15.49 27.75 -4.25
C LEU A 601 -16.38 27.15 -5.33
N PHE A 602 -16.37 25.83 -5.49
CA PHE A 602 -17.25 25.16 -6.45
C PHE A 602 -18.72 25.28 -6.07
N TYR A 603 -19.04 25.24 -4.78
CA TYR A 603 -20.41 25.47 -4.31
C TYR A 603 -20.87 26.90 -4.62
N ARG A 604 -20.01 27.91 -4.42
CA ARG A 604 -20.30 29.29 -4.84
C ARG A 604 -20.54 29.38 -6.36
N LEU A 605 -19.78 28.64 -7.14
CA LEU A 605 -19.94 28.58 -8.60
C LEU A 605 -21.30 27.95 -8.99
N LEU A 606 -21.71 26.85 -8.37
CA LEU A 606 -23.03 26.22 -8.60
C LEU A 606 -24.17 27.20 -8.36
N LEU A 607 -24.15 27.92 -7.22
CA LEU A 607 -25.16 28.92 -6.90
C LEU A 607 -25.19 30.04 -7.92
N LYS A 608 -24.03 30.54 -8.40
CA LYS A 608 -23.91 31.59 -9.42
C LYS A 608 -24.49 31.17 -10.77
N GLN A 609 -24.42 29.88 -11.10
CA GLN A 609 -24.94 29.33 -12.37
C GLN A 609 -26.39 28.84 -12.27
N SER A 610 -26.93 28.69 -11.03
CA SER A 610 -28.28 28.18 -10.80
C SER A 610 -29.35 29.13 -11.24
N LYS A 611 -30.42 28.61 -11.84
CA LYS A 611 -31.62 29.38 -12.20
C LYS A 611 -32.39 29.93 -11.01
N PHE A 612 -32.21 29.29 -9.84
CA PHE A 612 -32.94 29.63 -8.62
C PHE A 612 -32.17 30.54 -7.68
N TYR A 613 -30.81 30.54 -7.77
CA TYR A 613 -29.96 31.21 -6.79
C TYR A 613 -29.01 32.24 -7.39
N HIS A 614 -28.99 32.45 -8.72
CA HIS A 614 -28.03 33.34 -9.39
C HIS A 614 -28.16 34.83 -8.96
N ASP A 615 -29.31 35.23 -8.45
CA ASP A 615 -29.56 36.58 -7.95
C ASP A 615 -29.26 36.75 -6.44
N TYR A 616 -28.80 35.71 -5.78
CA TYR A 616 -28.37 35.76 -4.40
C TYR A 616 -26.86 36.01 -4.29
N THR A 617 -26.48 36.72 -3.24
CA THR A 617 -25.07 36.92 -2.87
C THR A 617 -24.67 35.94 -1.78
N VAL A 618 -23.58 35.21 -1.98
CA VAL A 618 -23.01 34.33 -0.96
C VAL A 618 -22.35 35.21 0.12
N ARG A 619 -22.92 35.20 1.34
CA ARG A 619 -22.45 35.97 2.47
C ARG A 619 -21.29 35.30 3.18
N SER A 620 -21.35 33.98 3.37
CA SER A 620 -20.30 33.21 3.99
C SER A 620 -20.22 31.78 3.44
N MET A 621 -19.01 31.22 3.48
CA MET A 621 -18.70 29.84 3.11
C MET A 621 -17.99 29.16 4.28
N ASN A 622 -18.58 28.11 4.83
CA ASN A 622 -18.17 27.57 6.12
C ASN A 622 -17.98 26.07 6.09
N LEU A 623 -16.89 25.60 6.72
CA LEU A 623 -16.76 24.20 7.17
C LEU A 623 -17.15 24.09 8.62
N LEU A 624 -17.98 23.10 8.94
CA LEU A 624 -18.41 22.78 10.29
C LEU A 624 -17.88 21.39 10.66
N PHE A 625 -17.04 21.34 11.68
CA PHE A 625 -16.45 20.09 12.14
C PHE A 625 -17.34 19.45 13.20
N THR A 626 -17.95 18.33 12.87
CA THR A 626 -18.98 17.68 13.71
C THR A 626 -18.42 16.76 14.78
N THR A 627 -17.10 16.53 14.80
CA THR A 627 -16.39 15.80 15.86
C THR A 627 -15.63 16.79 16.74
N PRO A 628 -15.86 16.80 18.07
CA PRO A 628 -15.20 17.74 18.97
C PRO A 628 -13.72 17.40 19.16
N ASN A 629 -12.86 18.43 19.16
CA ASN A 629 -11.44 18.24 19.48
C ASN A 629 -11.24 18.11 20.99
N ARG A 630 -11.11 16.91 21.49
CA ARG A 630 -10.97 16.59 22.93
C ARG A 630 -9.58 16.87 23.49
N ARG A 631 -8.62 17.28 22.67
CA ARG A 631 -7.29 17.73 23.14
C ARG A 631 -7.34 19.18 23.67
N GLU A 632 -8.40 19.90 23.38
CA GLU A 632 -8.61 21.28 23.80
C GLU A 632 -9.68 21.33 24.92
N THR A 633 -9.39 20.66 26.05
CA THR A 633 -10.35 20.43 27.13
C THR A 633 -10.30 21.48 28.28
N LEU A 634 -9.30 22.37 28.31
CA LEU A 634 -9.11 23.33 29.40
C LEU A 634 -10.35 24.26 29.59
N ASP A 635 -10.93 24.73 28.48
CA ASP A 635 -12.12 25.60 28.49
C ASP A 635 -13.39 24.90 27.96
N HIS A 636 -13.26 23.67 27.43
CA HIS A 636 -14.32 22.90 26.80
C HIS A 636 -14.34 21.46 27.31
N PRO A 637 -15.06 21.15 28.43
CA PRO A 637 -15.03 19.80 29.05
C PRO A 637 -15.38 18.65 28.09
N ASN A 638 -16.27 18.92 27.13
CA ASN A 638 -16.74 17.95 26.13
C ASN A 638 -15.94 17.99 24.80
N GLY A 639 -14.84 18.76 24.75
CA GLY A 639 -14.10 19.06 23.53
C GLY A 639 -14.65 20.29 22.82
N LYS A 640 -13.81 20.86 21.93
CA LYS A 640 -14.15 22.08 21.18
C LYS A 640 -14.57 21.74 19.76
N PHE A 641 -15.73 22.26 19.35
CA PHE A 641 -16.16 22.25 17.97
C PHE A 641 -15.51 23.41 17.20
N HIS A 642 -15.19 23.18 15.95
CA HIS A 642 -14.54 24.18 15.12
C HIS A 642 -15.41 24.53 13.91
N LYS A 643 -15.44 25.82 13.63
CA LYS A 643 -15.99 26.38 12.39
C LYS A 643 -14.88 27.14 11.68
N LEU A 644 -14.69 26.85 10.40
CA LEU A 644 -13.71 27.56 9.55
C LEU A 644 -14.44 28.27 8.43
N THR A 645 -14.41 29.61 8.45
CA THR A 645 -15.05 30.45 7.41
C THR A 645 -14.00 30.81 6.37
N LEU A 646 -14.33 30.61 5.09
CA LEU A 646 -13.49 31.01 3.96
C LEU A 646 -13.77 32.48 3.61
N THR A 647 -12.76 33.31 3.70
CA THR A 647 -12.84 34.75 3.43
C THR A 647 -12.22 35.08 2.05
N GLU A 648 -12.58 36.24 1.48
CA GLU A 648 -11.94 36.72 0.25
C GLU A 648 -10.44 36.96 0.44
N GLU A 649 -9.99 37.26 1.64
CA GLU A 649 -8.55 37.38 1.96
C GLU A 649 -7.86 36.00 1.90
N ASP A 650 -8.51 34.93 2.35
CA ASP A 650 -7.97 33.57 2.27
C ASP A 650 -7.91 33.07 0.82
N ILE A 651 -8.90 33.44 0.01
CA ILE A 651 -8.93 33.13 -1.43
C ILE A 651 -7.78 33.87 -2.14
N ALA A 652 -7.58 35.16 -1.81
CA ALA A 652 -6.52 35.96 -2.43
C ALA A 652 -5.10 35.56 -2.01
N LYS A 653 -4.94 34.76 -0.95
CA LYS A 653 -3.62 34.18 -0.57
C LYS A 653 -3.18 33.02 -1.45
N ASP A 654 -4.12 32.42 -2.20
CA ASP A 654 -3.77 31.42 -3.20
C ASP A 654 -3.40 32.14 -4.52
N ASP A 655 -2.26 31.81 -5.05
CA ASP A 655 -1.79 32.28 -6.36
C ASP A 655 -2.38 31.51 -7.52
N LEU A 656 -3.32 30.60 -7.24
CA LEU A 656 -3.92 29.68 -8.19
C LEU A 656 -5.31 30.19 -8.63
N ASP A 657 -5.51 30.32 -9.95
CA ASP A 657 -6.81 30.62 -10.51
C ASP A 657 -7.71 29.38 -10.51
N PHE A 658 -8.79 29.43 -9.71
CA PHE A 658 -9.71 28.31 -9.55
C PHE A 658 -10.50 28.02 -10.83
N GLU A 659 -10.87 29.04 -11.61
CA GLU A 659 -11.60 28.87 -12.86
C GLU A 659 -10.71 28.19 -13.92
N ASP A 660 -9.43 28.54 -13.97
CA ASP A 660 -8.45 27.88 -14.84
C ASP A 660 -8.18 26.44 -14.38
N LEU A 661 -8.18 26.18 -13.08
CA LEU A 661 -8.04 24.81 -12.55
C LEU A 661 -9.21 23.92 -12.98
N ILE A 662 -10.45 24.43 -12.92
CA ILE A 662 -11.65 23.70 -13.39
C ILE A 662 -11.49 23.33 -14.88
N LYS A 663 -11.09 24.29 -15.72
CA LYS A 663 -10.89 24.09 -17.17
C LYS A 663 -9.80 23.05 -17.42
N ALA A 664 -8.68 23.15 -16.72
CA ALA A 664 -7.56 22.23 -16.85
C ALA A 664 -7.95 20.79 -16.45
N ILE A 665 -8.62 20.60 -15.33
CA ILE A 665 -9.08 19.28 -14.88
C ILE A 665 -10.11 18.72 -15.87
N TYR A 666 -11.08 19.51 -16.31
CA TYR A 666 -12.08 19.06 -17.27
C TYR A 666 -11.45 18.67 -18.61
N HIS A 667 -10.48 19.44 -19.08
CA HIS A 667 -9.72 19.11 -20.29
C HIS A 667 -9.01 17.76 -20.14
N GLN A 668 -8.28 17.54 -19.06
CA GLN A 668 -7.61 16.26 -18.79
C GLN A 668 -8.60 15.08 -18.75
N ILE A 669 -9.78 15.27 -18.15
CA ILE A 669 -10.82 14.21 -18.07
C ILE A 669 -11.37 13.89 -19.46
N THR A 670 -11.65 14.88 -20.28
CA THR A 670 -12.30 14.69 -21.61
C THR A 670 -11.33 14.20 -22.67
N THR A 671 -10.07 14.58 -22.60
CA THR A 671 -9.00 14.10 -23.49
C THR A 671 -8.39 12.78 -23.04
N LEU A 672 -8.47 12.45 -21.75
CA LEU A 672 -7.81 11.31 -21.11
C LEU A 672 -6.27 11.38 -21.17
N ASP A 673 -5.70 12.56 -21.40
CA ASP A 673 -4.26 12.76 -21.58
C ASP A 673 -3.44 12.35 -20.32
N PHE A 674 -4.05 12.43 -19.14
CA PHE A 674 -3.40 11.99 -17.89
C PHE A 674 -3.15 10.47 -17.83
N LEU A 675 -3.80 9.66 -18.69
CA LEU A 675 -3.59 8.21 -18.76
C LEU A 675 -2.48 7.79 -19.74
N ARG A 676 -2.00 8.71 -20.58
CA ARG A 676 -1.01 8.38 -21.59
C ARG A 676 0.36 8.13 -20.96
N SER A 677 1.10 7.19 -21.52
CA SER A 677 2.45 6.84 -21.03
C SER A 677 3.48 7.98 -21.19
N ASP A 678 3.23 8.91 -22.12
CA ASP A 678 4.01 10.11 -22.37
C ASP A 678 3.45 11.36 -21.65
N SER A 679 2.45 11.18 -20.79
CA SER A 679 1.87 12.28 -20.02
C SER A 679 2.93 12.96 -19.17
N PRO A 680 3.02 14.31 -19.22
CA PRO A 680 3.93 15.06 -18.35
C PRO A 680 3.50 15.03 -16.88
N LEU A 681 2.27 14.55 -16.59
CA LEU A 681 1.78 14.36 -15.23
C LEU A 681 2.40 13.08 -14.65
N ASN A 682 3.44 13.23 -13.84
CA ASN A 682 4.05 12.10 -13.14
C ASN A 682 3.11 11.59 -12.04
N LEU A 683 2.41 10.49 -12.31
CA LEU A 683 1.47 9.85 -11.38
C LEU A 683 2.13 8.75 -10.53
N ALA A 684 3.42 8.53 -10.69
CA ALA A 684 4.15 7.52 -9.94
C ALA A 684 4.46 8.03 -8.52
N ASN A 685 4.12 7.23 -7.53
CA ASN A 685 4.48 7.35 -6.12
C ASN A 685 4.01 8.64 -5.42
N THR A 686 2.69 8.77 -5.24
CA THR A 686 2.05 9.92 -4.59
C THR A 686 1.76 9.71 -3.09
N ALA A 687 2.11 8.56 -2.52
CA ALA A 687 1.76 8.21 -1.13
C ALA A 687 2.34 9.18 -0.08
N ASP A 688 3.48 9.82 -0.38
CA ASP A 688 4.14 10.79 0.50
C ASP A 688 3.98 12.24 0.02
N ALA A 689 2.99 12.50 -0.86
CA ALA A 689 2.77 13.83 -1.41
C ALA A 689 2.41 14.83 -0.31
N THR A 690 3.07 15.98 -0.34
CA THR A 690 2.85 17.09 0.58
C THR A 690 1.86 18.10 0.00
N LEU A 691 1.41 19.06 0.83
CA LEU A 691 0.64 20.21 0.34
C LEU A 691 1.38 21.01 -0.76
N ALA A 692 2.70 21.11 -0.67
CA ALA A 692 3.52 21.80 -1.68
C ALA A 692 3.47 21.04 -3.02
N ASP A 693 3.46 19.72 -3.01
CA ASP A 693 3.34 18.89 -4.21
C ASP A 693 1.95 19.04 -4.86
N ILE A 694 0.89 19.12 -4.06
CA ILE A 694 -0.47 19.35 -4.57
C ILE A 694 -0.57 20.73 -5.23
N LYS A 695 -0.04 21.78 -4.61
CA LYS A 695 0.00 23.13 -5.20
C LYS A 695 0.76 23.14 -6.52
N LYS A 696 1.96 22.55 -6.53
CA LYS A 696 2.77 22.40 -7.73
C LYS A 696 2.03 21.63 -8.84
N PHE A 697 1.33 20.58 -8.47
CA PHE A 697 0.52 19.78 -9.40
C PHE A 697 -0.64 20.59 -10.00
N CYS A 698 -1.35 21.38 -9.20
CA CYS A 698 -2.42 22.26 -9.69
C CYS A 698 -1.89 23.32 -10.68
N HIS A 699 -0.75 23.96 -10.40
CA HIS A 699 -0.12 24.87 -11.35
C HIS A 699 0.30 24.16 -12.63
N GLN A 700 0.87 22.97 -12.53
CA GLN A 700 1.27 22.15 -13.68
C GLN A 700 0.07 21.80 -14.59
N LEU A 701 -1.10 21.50 -14.00
CA LEU A 701 -2.34 21.26 -14.75
C LEU A 701 -2.77 22.49 -15.53
N ILE A 702 -2.76 23.66 -14.90
CA ILE A 702 -3.13 24.93 -15.54
C ILE A 702 -2.15 25.28 -16.67
N ASP A 703 -0.85 25.14 -16.43
CA ASP A 703 0.19 25.42 -17.45
C ASP A 703 0.04 24.50 -18.67
N LEU A 704 -0.22 23.23 -18.45
CA LEU A 704 -0.48 22.28 -19.54
C LEU A 704 -1.72 22.67 -20.34
N TYR A 705 -2.78 23.06 -19.66
CA TYR A 705 -4.02 23.50 -20.32
C TYR A 705 -3.81 24.78 -21.14
N LYS A 706 -3.07 25.76 -20.62
CA LYS A 706 -2.79 27.03 -21.32
C LYS A 706 -1.89 26.85 -22.55
N ASN A 707 -1.10 25.78 -22.58
CA ASN A 707 -0.18 25.47 -23.67
C ASN A 707 -0.77 24.44 -24.67
N SER A 708 -1.95 23.88 -24.41
CA SER A 708 -2.69 22.97 -25.29
C SER A 708 -3.63 23.74 -26.22
#